data_776850c2325310b9aa2865b1817a0154
#
_entry.id   776850c2325310b9aa2865b1817a0154
#
_cell.length_a   1.000
_cell.length_b   1.000
_cell.length_c   1.000
_cell.angle_alpha   90.00
_cell.angle_beta   90.00
_cell.angle_gamma   90.00
#
_symmetry.space_group_name_H-M   'P 1'
#
loop_
_entity.id
_entity.type
_entity.pdbx_description
1 polymer ?
#
loop_
_entity_poly.entity_id
_entity_poly.type
_entity_poly.pdbx_seq_one_letter_code
_entity_poly.pdbx_strand_id
1 'polypeptide(L)'
;MAVIHELSPHLADLIAAGEVVERPSSVAKELVENAIDAGSTRITVEIENGGITYLRIADNGCGMSAEDAPVAFRRHATSKLRTEEDLNAIGTLGFRGEALAAISSVTRIDLFTRQAGSIAGLHLHLEAGEIQTQEEAGCPEGTTIVVRDLFFNTPARMKFLKKDFTEAGYILGVVQHAALSHPEIAFTLIRDGKQVFSSDGKGKLVAPVFGVFGKEMTANMIEVPMTERNGMTVHGYIVKPHAGRANRSMQHFFVNGRYVKSRLMQAAMEEAYRNAIITGKYPSGALFLDLPLSAVDVNVHPAKTEVKFSQEKPIFEVVYIACKNALAANDNMPHLEHKEKEAPAKPREDNLTHEQQRFAIPKPVDPKPFVTPSVKPTPIAPVKNDEEAPDLEDFLVSIPPKAERPRSASSYLSAPRILQEEPQEPVRTRMAQPVEPVTEPTPAVHTPVPEPEDEPIVVVPSVSAPEVKGKPQILQPLDTGVRVIGECFQTYIIAEDKDGLILIDKHAAHERILFNKLRAETDMPQQQLLTPVIVELTGEEAAAVQSQIEDIRQAGFAIDSFGEKSFAVRSVPAYLDSGDVQSVISELAEKAMNSRTTVPDRLDDLIHTVACKAAIKAGKPTTMTELQDLCERVLSDDNVRSCPHGRPTTVRLTKYELDKMFKRVNQ
;
A
#
# COMPACT_ATOMS: atom_id res chain seq x y z
N MET A 1 41.36 -8.75 -38.63
CA MET A 1 41.05 -9.78 -37.63
C MET A 1 39.56 -9.68 -37.34
N ALA A 2 38.84 -10.80 -37.22
CA ALA A 2 37.42 -10.78 -36.82
C ALA A 2 37.33 -10.28 -35.37
N VAL A 3 36.46 -9.29 -35.12
CA VAL A 3 36.23 -8.69 -33.79
C VAL A 3 35.12 -9.42 -33.04
N ILE A 4 34.22 -10.08 -33.78
CA ILE A 4 33.07 -10.82 -33.24
C ILE A 4 33.51 -12.28 -33.02
N HIS A 5 33.25 -12.79 -31.80
CA HIS A 5 33.50 -14.20 -31.45
C HIS A 5 32.30 -14.72 -30.62
N GLU A 6 32.08 -16.01 -30.68
CA GLU A 6 31.05 -16.71 -29.93
C GLU A 6 31.45 -16.79 -28.45
N LEU A 7 30.50 -16.48 -27.56
CA LEU A 7 30.72 -16.53 -26.11
C LEU A 7 30.77 -17.99 -25.64
N SER A 8 31.53 -18.25 -24.57
CA SER A 8 31.45 -19.54 -23.92
C SER A 8 30.04 -19.77 -23.34
N PRO A 9 29.54 -21.01 -23.32
CA PRO A 9 28.20 -21.32 -22.78
C PRO A 9 28.01 -20.75 -21.38
N HIS A 10 28.97 -20.89 -20.48
CA HIS A 10 28.92 -20.34 -19.11
C HIS A 10 28.78 -18.81 -19.09
N LEU A 11 29.54 -18.08 -19.94
CA LEU A 11 29.42 -16.61 -20.00
C LEU A 11 28.07 -16.18 -20.58
N ALA A 12 27.57 -16.91 -21.59
CA ALA A 12 26.24 -16.69 -22.13
C ALA A 12 25.16 -16.94 -21.09
N ASP A 13 25.32 -17.96 -20.21
CA ASP A 13 24.40 -18.24 -19.08
C ASP A 13 24.38 -17.12 -18.05
N LEU A 14 25.55 -16.59 -17.69
CA LEU A 14 25.64 -15.45 -16.77
C LEU A 14 24.99 -14.17 -17.31
N ILE A 15 25.09 -13.93 -18.63
CA ILE A 15 24.42 -12.77 -19.27
C ILE A 15 22.91 -12.96 -19.24
N ALA A 16 22.40 -14.12 -19.69
CA ALA A 16 20.97 -14.41 -19.70
C ALA A 16 20.37 -14.43 -18.27
N ALA A 17 21.13 -14.94 -17.28
CA ALA A 17 20.73 -14.84 -15.89
C ALA A 17 20.54 -13.39 -15.44
N GLY A 18 21.19 -12.41 -16.08
CA GLY A 18 21.00 -10.99 -15.81
C GLY A 18 19.64 -10.43 -16.19
N GLU A 19 19.03 -11.02 -17.19
CA GLU A 19 17.71 -10.59 -17.68
C GLU A 19 16.56 -11.26 -16.90
N VAL A 20 16.78 -12.46 -16.35
CA VAL A 20 15.77 -13.26 -15.66
C VAL A 20 15.86 -13.10 -14.15
N VAL A 21 17.07 -13.07 -13.58
CA VAL A 21 17.33 -13.04 -12.13
C VAL A 21 17.93 -11.71 -11.73
N GLU A 22 17.10 -10.74 -11.37
CA GLU A 22 17.55 -9.46 -10.84
C GLU A 22 17.73 -9.48 -9.31
N ARG A 23 16.90 -10.25 -8.62
CA ARG A 23 16.81 -10.27 -7.14
C ARG A 23 16.17 -11.55 -6.62
N PRO A 24 16.17 -11.80 -5.28
CA PRO A 24 15.54 -12.98 -4.69
C PRO A 24 14.07 -13.17 -5.06
N SER A 25 13.29 -12.08 -5.16
CA SER A 25 11.87 -12.18 -5.54
C SER A 25 11.65 -12.62 -6.98
N SER A 26 12.60 -12.39 -7.90
CA SER A 26 12.54 -12.94 -9.27
C SER A 26 12.68 -14.47 -9.24
N VAL A 27 13.61 -14.99 -8.42
CA VAL A 27 13.77 -16.43 -8.21
C VAL A 27 12.51 -17.05 -7.61
N ALA A 28 12.01 -16.44 -6.51
CA ALA A 28 10.79 -16.90 -5.84
C ALA A 28 9.60 -16.94 -6.80
N LYS A 29 9.45 -15.92 -7.66
CA LYS A 29 8.36 -15.83 -8.64
C LYS A 29 8.41 -16.99 -9.64
N GLU A 30 9.55 -17.20 -10.30
CA GLU A 30 9.67 -18.26 -11.31
C GLU A 30 9.48 -19.65 -10.70
N LEU A 31 9.99 -19.90 -9.47
CA LEU A 31 9.83 -21.19 -8.81
C LEU A 31 8.38 -21.41 -8.31
N VAL A 32 7.71 -20.37 -7.80
CA VAL A 32 6.29 -20.45 -7.41
C VAL A 32 5.40 -20.67 -8.64
N GLU A 33 5.65 -19.98 -9.76
CA GLU A 33 4.93 -20.20 -11.02
C GLU A 33 5.11 -21.64 -11.53
N ASN A 34 6.31 -22.21 -11.41
CA ASN A 34 6.56 -23.60 -11.77
C ASN A 34 5.81 -24.58 -10.87
N ALA A 35 5.72 -24.30 -9.55
CA ALA A 35 4.96 -25.13 -8.62
C ALA A 35 3.44 -25.08 -8.89
N ILE A 36 2.91 -23.92 -9.28
CA ILE A 36 1.51 -23.77 -9.72
C ILE A 36 1.27 -24.58 -11.00
N ASP A 37 2.12 -24.38 -12.01
CA ASP A 37 2.03 -25.11 -13.29
C ASP A 37 2.17 -26.65 -13.12
N ALA A 38 2.83 -27.12 -12.03
CA ALA A 38 2.91 -28.53 -11.69
C ALA A 38 1.62 -29.09 -11.04
N GLY A 39 0.58 -28.27 -10.93
CA GLY A 39 -0.72 -28.68 -10.35
C GLY A 39 -0.70 -28.86 -8.84
N SER A 40 0.15 -28.11 -8.14
CA SER A 40 0.25 -28.19 -6.68
C SER A 40 -1.01 -27.67 -5.98
N THR A 41 -1.37 -28.29 -4.87
CA THR A 41 -2.43 -27.80 -3.96
C THR A 41 -1.89 -27.16 -2.70
N ARG A 42 -0.58 -27.29 -2.47
CA ARG A 42 0.13 -26.66 -1.35
C ARG A 42 1.53 -26.24 -1.78
N ILE A 43 1.87 -24.98 -1.49
CA ILE A 43 3.19 -24.40 -1.77
C ILE A 43 3.70 -23.74 -0.51
N THR A 44 4.90 -24.12 -0.06
CA THR A 44 5.58 -23.52 1.08
C THR A 44 6.84 -22.82 0.61
N VAL A 45 6.95 -21.53 0.91
CA VAL A 45 8.12 -20.70 0.65
C VAL A 45 8.79 -20.41 1.98
N GLU A 46 10.09 -20.66 2.09
CA GLU A 46 10.88 -20.38 3.30
C GLU A 46 12.12 -19.60 2.92
N ILE A 47 12.40 -18.51 3.65
CA ILE A 47 13.51 -17.61 3.37
C ILE A 47 14.28 -17.22 4.62
N GLU A 48 15.58 -17.01 4.44
CA GLU A 48 16.47 -16.38 5.42
C GLU A 48 17.26 -15.24 4.76
N ASN A 49 17.54 -14.20 5.54
CA ASN A 49 18.29 -13.01 5.08
C ASN A 49 17.74 -12.45 3.74
N GLY A 50 16.41 -12.26 3.68
CA GLY A 50 15.76 -11.71 2.48
C GLY A 50 15.74 -12.66 1.27
N GLY A 51 16.03 -13.95 1.46
CA GLY A 51 16.12 -14.93 0.37
C GLY A 51 17.45 -14.90 -0.38
N ILE A 52 18.46 -14.22 0.16
CA ILE A 52 19.80 -14.12 -0.43
C ILE A 52 20.63 -15.35 -0.09
N THR A 53 20.67 -15.72 1.20
CA THR A 53 21.44 -16.87 1.67
C THR A 53 20.67 -18.17 1.57
N TYR A 54 19.35 -18.11 1.72
CA TYR A 54 18.47 -19.26 1.69
C TYR A 54 17.07 -18.91 1.17
N LEU A 55 16.65 -19.64 0.15
CA LEU A 55 15.29 -19.62 -0.39
C LEU A 55 14.87 -21.05 -0.72
N ARG A 56 13.87 -21.56 -0.03
CA ARG A 56 13.32 -22.91 -0.26
C ARG A 56 11.88 -22.80 -0.72
N ILE A 57 11.55 -23.50 -1.81
CA ILE A 57 10.18 -23.67 -2.27
C ILE A 57 9.89 -25.15 -2.32
N ALA A 58 8.84 -25.56 -1.61
CA ALA A 58 8.37 -26.92 -1.56
C ALA A 58 6.90 -26.97 -2.00
N ASP A 59 6.61 -27.84 -2.95
CA ASP A 59 5.30 -28.09 -3.50
C ASP A 59 4.94 -29.58 -3.43
N ASN A 60 3.66 -29.87 -3.60
CA ASN A 60 3.11 -31.22 -3.70
C ASN A 60 2.53 -31.49 -5.11
N GLY A 61 3.11 -30.92 -6.14
CA GLY A 61 2.70 -31.12 -7.52
C GLY A 61 3.12 -32.46 -8.11
N CYS A 62 3.11 -32.57 -9.44
CA CYS A 62 3.37 -33.84 -10.13
C CYS A 62 4.80 -34.38 -9.97
N GLY A 63 5.76 -33.56 -9.51
CA GLY A 63 7.18 -33.93 -9.44
C GLY A 63 7.82 -34.10 -10.82
N MET A 64 9.09 -34.53 -10.82
CA MET A 64 9.86 -34.81 -12.04
C MET A 64 10.42 -36.22 -12.01
N SER A 65 10.58 -36.84 -13.21
CA SER A 65 11.28 -38.12 -13.34
C SER A 65 12.79 -37.96 -13.12
N ALA A 66 13.48 -39.05 -12.80
CA ALA A 66 14.94 -39.03 -12.67
C ALA A 66 15.66 -38.65 -14.00
N GLU A 67 15.00 -38.86 -15.12
CA GLU A 67 15.50 -38.52 -16.45
C GLU A 67 15.26 -37.02 -16.78
N ASP A 68 14.10 -36.47 -16.42
CA ASP A 68 13.71 -35.10 -16.72
C ASP A 68 14.39 -34.07 -15.81
N ALA A 69 14.60 -34.39 -14.53
CA ALA A 69 15.12 -33.45 -13.56
C ALA A 69 16.48 -32.82 -13.92
N PRO A 70 17.49 -33.57 -14.43
CA PRO A 70 18.73 -32.98 -14.93
C PRO A 70 18.53 -32.13 -16.20
N VAL A 71 17.55 -32.50 -17.04
CA VAL A 71 17.23 -31.79 -18.28
C VAL A 71 16.55 -30.46 -18.00
N ALA A 72 15.76 -30.35 -16.93
CA ALA A 72 15.04 -29.14 -16.56
C ALA A 72 15.97 -27.93 -16.28
N PHE A 73 17.25 -28.17 -15.96
CA PHE A 73 18.27 -27.12 -15.79
C PHE A 73 19.04 -26.76 -17.07
N ARG A 74 18.71 -27.38 -18.18
CA ARG A 74 19.30 -27.02 -19.49
C ARG A 74 18.51 -25.87 -20.13
N ARG A 75 19.21 -25.03 -20.89
CA ARG A 75 18.56 -23.98 -21.66
C ARG A 75 17.60 -24.55 -22.69
N HIS A 76 16.50 -23.84 -22.92
CA HIS A 76 15.46 -24.18 -23.89
C HIS A 76 14.79 -25.54 -23.61
N ALA A 77 14.92 -26.06 -22.37
CA ALA A 77 14.23 -27.25 -21.93
C ALA A 77 12.90 -26.86 -21.24
N THR A 78 11.79 -27.27 -21.83
CA THR A 78 10.44 -26.98 -21.31
C THR A 78 9.49 -28.15 -21.62
N SER A 79 8.62 -28.46 -20.69
CA SER A 79 7.49 -29.38 -20.89
C SER A 79 6.23 -28.68 -21.39
N LYS A 80 6.24 -27.34 -21.47
CA LYS A 80 5.03 -26.49 -21.58
C LYS A 80 4.75 -26.02 -23.02
N LEU A 81 5.75 -26.02 -23.90
CA LEU A 81 5.61 -25.64 -25.32
C LEU A 81 6.21 -26.76 -26.18
N ARG A 82 5.51 -27.13 -27.24
CA ARG A 82 5.96 -28.14 -28.23
C ARG A 82 5.82 -27.67 -29.68
N THR A 83 4.88 -26.76 -29.93
CA THR A 83 4.57 -26.29 -31.28
C THR A 83 4.57 -24.75 -31.35
N GLU A 84 4.59 -24.20 -32.56
CA GLU A 84 4.46 -22.75 -32.78
C GLU A 84 3.07 -22.24 -32.40
N GLU A 85 2.02 -23.08 -32.51
CA GLU A 85 0.67 -22.76 -32.06
C GLU A 85 0.61 -22.53 -30.55
N ASP A 86 1.34 -23.34 -29.75
CA ASP A 86 1.40 -23.17 -28.29
C ASP A 86 1.97 -21.78 -27.91
N LEU A 87 2.88 -21.23 -28.73
CA LEU A 87 3.46 -19.90 -28.50
C LEU A 87 2.42 -18.77 -28.70
N ASN A 88 1.45 -18.99 -29.58
CA ASN A 88 0.39 -18.02 -29.86
C ASN A 88 -0.75 -18.08 -28.84
N ALA A 89 -0.81 -19.12 -27.99
CA ALA A 89 -1.87 -19.34 -27.01
C ALA A 89 -1.31 -19.84 -25.67
N ILE A 90 -0.42 -19.03 -25.05
CA ILE A 90 0.27 -19.39 -23.79
C ILE A 90 -0.72 -19.45 -22.65
N GLY A 91 -1.07 -20.66 -22.19
CA GLY A 91 -1.96 -20.91 -21.06
C GLY A 91 -1.23 -21.16 -19.73
N THR A 92 0.09 -21.36 -19.73
CA THR A 92 0.91 -21.61 -18.53
C THR A 92 1.59 -20.34 -18.03
N LEU A 93 1.92 -20.27 -16.73
CA LEU A 93 2.62 -19.13 -16.15
C LEU A 93 4.10 -19.09 -16.60
N GLY A 94 4.78 -20.23 -16.69
CA GLY A 94 6.12 -20.37 -17.24
C GLY A 94 6.09 -20.99 -18.65
N PHE A 95 6.99 -20.58 -19.56
CA PHE A 95 7.03 -21.13 -20.92
C PHE A 95 8.39 -21.11 -21.60
N ARG A 96 9.34 -20.25 -21.19
CA ARG A 96 10.60 -19.99 -21.92
C ARG A 96 11.65 -21.12 -21.79
N GLY A 97 11.58 -21.98 -20.78
CA GLY A 97 12.57 -23.04 -20.54
C GLY A 97 13.98 -22.52 -20.20
N GLU A 98 14.08 -21.33 -19.60
CA GLU A 98 15.35 -20.67 -19.29
C GLU A 98 15.51 -20.32 -17.81
N ALA A 99 14.40 -20.27 -17.04
CA ALA A 99 14.41 -19.77 -15.66
C ALA A 99 15.28 -20.65 -14.74
N LEU A 100 15.13 -21.98 -14.76
CA LEU A 100 15.92 -22.87 -13.90
C LEU A 100 17.41 -22.84 -14.29
N ALA A 101 17.74 -22.80 -15.58
CA ALA A 101 19.10 -22.66 -16.07
C ALA A 101 19.73 -21.32 -15.60
N ALA A 102 18.97 -20.22 -15.71
CA ALA A 102 19.41 -18.90 -15.27
C ALA A 102 19.60 -18.83 -13.74
N ILE A 103 18.70 -19.40 -12.96
CA ILE A 103 18.80 -19.45 -11.49
C ILE A 103 20.03 -20.27 -11.07
N SER A 104 20.19 -21.49 -11.63
CA SER A 104 21.30 -22.38 -11.29
C SER A 104 22.68 -21.78 -11.58
N SER A 105 22.80 -20.99 -12.66
CA SER A 105 24.07 -20.38 -13.06
C SER A 105 24.62 -19.36 -12.06
N VAL A 106 23.77 -18.81 -11.16
CA VAL A 106 24.14 -17.76 -10.18
C VAL A 106 23.91 -18.17 -8.74
N THR A 107 23.63 -19.45 -8.48
CA THR A 107 23.28 -19.99 -7.16
C THR A 107 23.86 -21.40 -6.95
N ARG A 108 23.73 -21.90 -5.72
CA ARG A 108 23.82 -23.31 -5.37
C ARG A 108 22.42 -23.86 -5.16
N ILE A 109 22.09 -24.98 -5.78
CA ILE A 109 20.74 -25.58 -5.74
C ILE A 109 20.80 -27.01 -5.23
N ASP A 110 19.92 -27.33 -4.29
CA ASP A 110 19.53 -28.69 -3.94
C ASP A 110 18.09 -28.90 -4.42
N LEU A 111 17.89 -29.80 -5.37
CA LEU A 111 16.58 -30.23 -5.85
C LEU A 111 16.25 -31.61 -5.27
N PHE A 112 15.10 -31.74 -4.66
CA PHE A 112 14.48 -33.00 -4.27
C PHE A 112 13.16 -33.15 -5.01
N THR A 113 12.98 -34.23 -5.76
CA THR A 113 11.73 -34.43 -6.50
C THR A 113 11.34 -35.89 -6.58
N ARG A 114 10.03 -36.15 -6.53
CA ARG A 114 9.45 -37.49 -6.67
C ARG A 114 8.09 -37.40 -7.35
N GLN A 115 7.88 -38.20 -8.37
CA GLN A 115 6.57 -38.34 -9.00
C GLN A 115 5.64 -39.24 -8.16
N ALA A 116 4.34 -39.00 -8.26
CA ALA A 116 3.34 -39.82 -7.60
C ALA A 116 3.46 -41.27 -8.06
N GLY A 117 3.46 -42.19 -7.07
CA GLY A 117 3.61 -43.62 -7.31
C GLY A 117 5.05 -44.14 -7.50
N SER A 118 6.06 -43.26 -7.57
CA SER A 118 7.47 -43.65 -7.57
C SER A 118 7.94 -44.05 -6.17
N ILE A 119 8.75 -45.14 -6.09
CA ILE A 119 9.26 -45.66 -4.81
C ILE A 119 10.38 -44.78 -4.28
N ALA A 120 11.30 -44.34 -5.15
CA ALA A 120 12.42 -43.47 -4.80
C ALA A 120 12.25 -42.09 -5.44
N GLY A 121 12.70 -41.06 -4.75
CA GLY A 121 12.87 -39.73 -5.31
C GLY A 121 14.31 -39.51 -5.76
N LEU A 122 14.57 -38.36 -6.29
CA LEU A 122 15.86 -37.92 -6.76
C LEU A 122 16.34 -36.70 -5.99
N HIS A 123 17.62 -36.68 -5.63
CA HIS A 123 18.35 -35.49 -5.17
C HIS A 123 19.36 -35.07 -6.25
N LEU A 124 19.33 -33.81 -6.65
CA LEU A 124 20.36 -33.19 -7.48
C LEU A 124 20.97 -32.02 -6.70
N HIS A 125 22.31 -31.99 -6.68
CA HIS A 125 23.04 -30.80 -6.23
C HIS A 125 23.73 -30.15 -7.41
N LEU A 126 23.48 -28.84 -7.59
CA LEU A 126 24.06 -28.02 -8.66
C LEU A 126 24.81 -26.84 -8.04
N GLU A 127 25.94 -26.50 -8.64
CA GLU A 127 26.71 -25.29 -8.32
C GLU A 127 27.08 -24.55 -9.62
N ALA A 128 26.72 -23.26 -9.72
CA ALA A 128 26.97 -22.43 -10.89
C ALA A 128 26.49 -23.05 -12.23
N GLY A 129 25.35 -23.78 -12.20
CA GLY A 129 24.76 -24.42 -13.37
C GLY A 129 25.27 -25.82 -13.68
N GLU A 130 26.30 -26.31 -12.97
CA GLU A 130 26.88 -27.64 -13.16
C GLU A 130 26.34 -28.62 -12.11
N ILE A 131 25.91 -29.80 -12.56
CA ILE A 131 25.46 -30.88 -11.67
C ILE A 131 26.68 -31.50 -11.01
N GLN A 132 26.76 -31.40 -9.69
CA GLN A 132 27.84 -31.96 -8.88
C GLN A 132 27.52 -33.39 -8.43
N THR A 133 26.27 -33.61 -7.98
CA THR A 133 25.80 -34.93 -7.53
C THR A 133 24.39 -35.22 -8.02
N GLN A 134 24.11 -36.48 -8.29
CA GLN A 134 22.80 -37.02 -8.63
C GLN A 134 22.66 -38.35 -7.93
N GLU A 135 21.69 -38.47 -6.99
CA GLU A 135 21.52 -39.65 -6.18
C GLU A 135 20.04 -39.90 -5.85
N GLU A 136 19.71 -41.15 -5.59
CA GLU A 136 18.38 -41.49 -5.09
C GLU A 136 18.19 -40.97 -3.68
N ALA A 137 17.03 -40.37 -3.40
CA ALA A 137 16.71 -39.81 -2.09
C ALA A 137 15.26 -40.14 -1.66
N GLY A 138 15.09 -40.33 -0.38
CA GLY A 138 13.75 -40.38 0.22
C GLY A 138 13.18 -38.97 0.38
N CYS A 139 12.23 -38.59 -0.49
CA CYS A 139 11.54 -37.29 -0.40
C CYS A 139 10.02 -37.47 -0.59
N PRO A 140 9.20 -36.52 -0.11
CA PRO A 140 7.76 -36.51 -0.37
C PRO A 140 7.46 -36.37 -1.86
N GLU A 141 6.22 -36.67 -2.27
CA GLU A 141 5.72 -36.43 -3.61
C GLU A 141 5.70 -34.91 -3.90
N GLY A 142 6.02 -34.52 -5.14
CA GLY A 142 6.18 -33.12 -5.56
C GLY A 142 7.64 -32.73 -5.74
N THR A 143 7.93 -31.43 -5.59
CA THR A 143 9.26 -30.87 -5.78
C THR A 143 9.63 -29.94 -4.63
N THR A 144 10.87 -30.05 -4.15
CA THR A 144 11.48 -29.10 -3.23
C THR A 144 12.77 -28.57 -3.84
N ILE A 145 12.86 -27.27 -4.04
CA ILE A 145 14.05 -26.57 -4.54
C ILE A 145 14.58 -25.69 -3.41
N VAL A 146 15.83 -25.91 -3.02
CA VAL A 146 16.57 -25.07 -2.07
C VAL A 146 17.63 -24.32 -2.84
N VAL A 147 17.50 -23.00 -2.89
CA VAL A 147 18.45 -22.08 -3.51
C VAL A 147 19.28 -21.44 -2.41
N ARG A 148 20.60 -21.52 -2.55
CA ARG A 148 21.54 -20.95 -1.59
C ARG A 148 22.48 -19.96 -2.27
N ASP A 149 22.94 -18.99 -1.49
CA ASP A 149 24.02 -18.07 -1.84
C ASP A 149 23.82 -17.37 -3.20
N LEU A 150 22.66 -16.73 -3.37
CA LEU A 150 22.32 -16.00 -4.59
C LEU A 150 23.41 -14.99 -4.93
N PHE A 151 23.90 -15.03 -6.18
CA PHE A 151 24.97 -14.20 -6.73
C PHE A 151 26.36 -14.43 -6.13
N PHE A 152 26.65 -15.61 -5.54
CA PHE A 152 27.95 -15.92 -4.97
C PHE A 152 29.11 -15.76 -5.98
N ASN A 153 28.84 -16.04 -7.27
CA ASN A 153 29.80 -15.91 -8.38
C ASN A 153 29.68 -14.59 -9.16
N THR A 154 28.74 -13.71 -8.78
CA THR A 154 28.51 -12.42 -9.43
C THR A 154 28.43 -11.28 -8.39
N PRO A 155 29.54 -10.95 -7.69
CA PRO A 155 29.57 -10.00 -6.57
C PRO A 155 29.15 -8.58 -6.95
N ALA A 156 29.28 -8.20 -8.22
CA ALA A 156 28.77 -6.92 -8.72
C ALA A 156 27.24 -6.82 -8.57
N ARG A 157 26.49 -7.90 -8.85
CA ARG A 157 25.03 -7.94 -8.71
C ARG A 157 24.59 -7.92 -7.26
N MET A 158 25.31 -8.61 -6.36
CA MET A 158 25.04 -8.61 -4.92
C MET A 158 25.04 -7.19 -4.33
N LYS A 159 25.88 -6.28 -4.85
CA LYS A 159 25.91 -4.86 -4.40
C LYS A 159 24.65 -4.06 -4.74
N PHE A 160 23.85 -4.50 -5.68
CA PHE A 160 22.59 -3.83 -6.06
C PHE A 160 21.37 -4.31 -5.26
N LEU A 161 21.51 -5.38 -4.47
CA LEU A 161 20.46 -5.86 -3.59
C LEU A 161 20.21 -4.85 -2.47
N LYS A 162 18.95 -4.74 -2.09
CA LYS A 162 18.54 -3.92 -0.95
C LYS A 162 18.78 -4.67 0.37
N LYS A 163 18.40 -4.06 1.50
CA LYS A 163 18.46 -4.72 2.81
C LYS A 163 17.56 -5.95 2.84
N ASP A 164 17.90 -6.94 3.64
CA ASP A 164 17.21 -8.24 3.77
C ASP A 164 15.71 -8.10 3.98
N PHE A 165 15.30 -7.17 4.85
CA PHE A 165 13.89 -6.89 5.09
C PHE A 165 13.15 -6.43 3.82
N THR A 166 13.80 -5.61 2.99
CA THR A 166 13.23 -5.10 1.74
C THR A 166 13.09 -6.22 0.70
N GLU A 167 14.11 -7.07 0.56
CA GLU A 167 14.05 -8.22 -0.36
C GLU A 167 12.98 -9.22 0.10
N ALA A 168 12.88 -9.49 1.42
CA ALA A 168 11.80 -10.31 1.98
C ALA A 168 10.40 -9.74 1.69
N GLY A 169 10.24 -8.41 1.74
CA GLY A 169 8.99 -7.74 1.40
C GLY A 169 8.57 -7.96 -0.06
N TYR A 170 9.52 -7.96 -0.99
CA TYR A 170 9.24 -8.27 -2.40
C TYR A 170 8.83 -9.74 -2.59
N ILE A 171 9.46 -10.69 -1.87
CA ILE A 171 9.05 -12.10 -1.91
C ILE A 171 7.64 -12.27 -1.33
N LEU A 172 7.32 -11.59 -0.22
CA LEU A 172 5.97 -11.58 0.34
C LEU A 172 4.94 -11.10 -0.69
N GLY A 173 5.23 -10.02 -1.44
CA GLY A 173 4.37 -9.55 -2.53
C GLY A 173 4.13 -10.61 -3.61
N VAL A 174 5.17 -11.34 -4.01
CA VAL A 174 5.05 -12.46 -4.98
C VAL A 174 4.10 -13.54 -4.47
N VAL A 175 4.29 -14.00 -3.22
CA VAL A 175 3.45 -15.05 -2.62
C VAL A 175 2.00 -14.57 -2.46
N GLN A 176 1.79 -13.30 -2.11
CA GLN A 176 0.46 -12.69 -2.00
C GLN A 176 -0.26 -12.61 -3.34
N HIS A 177 0.43 -12.22 -4.42
CA HIS A 177 -0.14 -12.22 -5.77
C HIS A 177 -0.50 -13.63 -6.23
N ALA A 178 0.37 -14.62 -5.96
CA ALA A 178 0.09 -16.01 -6.26
C ALA A 178 -1.14 -16.53 -5.50
N ALA A 179 -1.27 -16.22 -4.21
CA ALA A 179 -2.41 -16.61 -3.39
C ALA A 179 -3.73 -15.95 -3.82
N LEU A 180 -3.69 -14.68 -4.28
CA LEU A 180 -4.86 -14.01 -4.84
C LEU A 180 -5.31 -14.64 -6.16
N SER A 181 -4.36 -15.00 -7.03
CA SER A 181 -4.67 -15.55 -8.34
C SER A 181 -5.05 -17.04 -8.30
N HIS A 182 -4.62 -17.77 -7.28
CA HIS A 182 -4.88 -19.19 -7.08
C HIS A 182 -5.42 -19.48 -5.67
N PRO A 183 -6.66 -19.08 -5.35
CA PRO A 183 -7.25 -19.28 -4.04
C PRO A 183 -7.48 -20.75 -3.69
N GLU A 184 -7.42 -21.67 -4.66
CA GLU A 184 -7.50 -23.13 -4.52
C GLU A 184 -6.18 -23.75 -4.01
N ILE A 185 -5.08 -22.98 -3.99
CA ILE A 185 -3.78 -23.43 -3.51
C ILE A 185 -3.50 -22.84 -2.12
N ALA A 186 -3.07 -23.69 -1.19
CA ALA A 186 -2.64 -23.27 0.13
C ALA A 186 -1.18 -22.77 0.06
N PHE A 187 -0.98 -21.47 0.28
CA PHE A 187 0.35 -20.86 0.36
C PHE A 187 0.77 -20.63 1.79
N THR A 188 2.04 -20.86 2.08
CA THR A 188 2.67 -20.53 3.36
C THR A 188 4.01 -19.85 3.09
N LEU A 189 4.25 -18.69 3.70
CA LEU A 189 5.55 -18.03 3.70
C LEU A 189 6.13 -18.01 5.11
N ILE A 190 7.34 -18.55 5.25
CA ILE A 190 8.13 -18.57 6.47
C ILE A 190 9.36 -17.70 6.26
N ARG A 191 9.58 -16.73 7.16
CA ARG A 191 10.75 -15.85 7.15
C ARG A 191 11.49 -15.97 8.47
N ASP A 192 12.77 -16.32 8.42
CA ASP A 192 13.64 -16.46 9.59
C ASP A 192 13.00 -17.34 10.68
N GLY A 193 12.39 -18.47 10.26
CA GLY A 193 11.69 -19.43 11.13
C GLY A 193 10.30 -19.00 11.61
N LYS A 194 9.78 -17.83 11.21
CA LYS A 194 8.43 -17.36 11.57
C LYS A 194 7.51 -17.37 10.35
N GLN A 195 6.28 -17.88 10.53
CA GLN A 195 5.26 -17.80 9.50
C GLN A 195 4.72 -16.36 9.42
N VAL A 196 4.89 -15.73 8.24
CA VAL A 196 4.51 -14.32 8.00
C VAL A 196 3.28 -14.18 7.10
N PHE A 197 2.95 -15.22 6.32
CA PHE A 197 1.75 -15.28 5.49
C PHE A 197 1.24 -16.71 5.37
N SER A 198 -0.09 -16.85 5.26
CA SER A 198 -0.74 -18.15 5.02
C SER A 198 -2.10 -17.95 4.35
N SER A 199 -2.42 -18.81 3.36
CA SER A 199 -3.76 -18.97 2.80
C SER A 199 -4.22 -20.43 2.93
N ASP A 200 -5.53 -20.65 2.94
CA ASP A 200 -6.11 -21.96 3.29
C ASP A 200 -6.34 -22.90 2.10
N GLY A 201 -6.22 -22.40 0.86
CA GLY A 201 -6.38 -23.22 -0.35
C GLY A 201 -7.79 -23.77 -0.59
N LYS A 202 -8.83 -23.17 -0.01
CA LYS A 202 -10.23 -23.65 -0.14
C LYS A 202 -10.98 -23.09 -1.35
N GLY A 203 -10.31 -22.40 -2.25
CA GLY A 203 -10.91 -21.81 -3.46
C GLY A 203 -11.74 -20.55 -3.22
N LYS A 204 -11.81 -20.04 -1.99
CA LYS A 204 -12.54 -18.81 -1.66
C LYS A 204 -11.60 -17.62 -1.70
N LEU A 205 -11.84 -16.68 -2.60
CA LEU A 205 -11.01 -15.48 -2.78
C LEU A 205 -10.96 -14.58 -1.53
N VAL A 206 -11.98 -14.63 -0.66
CA VAL A 206 -12.04 -13.83 0.58
C VAL A 206 -10.85 -14.08 1.50
N ALA A 207 -10.36 -15.34 1.62
CA ALA A 207 -9.26 -15.67 2.51
C ALA A 207 -7.93 -15.02 2.07
N PRO A 208 -7.45 -15.16 0.82
CA PRO A 208 -6.27 -14.43 0.37
C PRO A 208 -6.47 -12.90 0.35
N VAL A 209 -7.67 -12.39 0.04
CA VAL A 209 -8.00 -10.96 0.13
C VAL A 209 -7.76 -10.46 1.56
N PHE A 210 -8.24 -11.17 2.57
CA PHE A 210 -7.98 -10.82 3.97
C PHE A 210 -6.47 -10.82 4.29
N GLY A 211 -5.74 -11.83 3.83
CA GLY A 211 -4.28 -11.94 4.03
C GLY A 211 -3.48 -10.81 3.37
N VAL A 212 -3.96 -10.26 2.26
CA VAL A 212 -3.30 -9.19 1.49
C VAL A 212 -3.69 -7.80 1.99
N PHE A 213 -4.99 -7.53 2.15
CA PHE A 213 -5.53 -6.21 2.43
C PHE A 213 -5.68 -5.92 3.93
N GLY A 214 -5.60 -6.93 4.80
CA GLY A 214 -5.80 -6.79 6.24
C GLY A 214 -7.26 -6.67 6.65
N LYS A 215 -7.51 -6.71 7.97
CA LYS A 215 -8.86 -6.74 8.55
C LYS A 215 -9.69 -5.50 8.23
N GLU A 216 -9.10 -4.33 8.41
CA GLU A 216 -9.80 -3.05 8.28
C GLU A 216 -10.25 -2.79 6.83
N MET A 217 -9.36 -3.00 5.87
CA MET A 217 -9.67 -2.77 4.47
C MET A 217 -10.66 -3.82 3.95
N THR A 218 -10.49 -5.09 4.32
CA THR A 218 -11.40 -6.17 3.89
C THR A 218 -12.83 -5.93 4.38
N ALA A 219 -13.03 -5.37 5.58
CA ALA A 219 -14.37 -4.99 6.09
C ALA A 219 -15.05 -3.89 5.24
N ASN A 220 -14.27 -3.13 4.49
CA ASN A 220 -14.74 -2.07 3.59
C ASN A 220 -14.73 -2.50 2.12
N MET A 221 -14.51 -3.77 1.81
CA MET A 221 -14.55 -4.27 0.44
C MET A 221 -15.96 -4.66 -0.01
N ILE A 222 -16.16 -4.53 -1.29
CA ILE A 222 -17.37 -4.89 -2.04
C ILE A 222 -16.96 -5.97 -3.03
N GLU A 223 -17.71 -7.06 -3.08
CA GLU A 223 -17.55 -8.07 -4.12
C GLU A 223 -18.00 -7.49 -5.48
N VAL A 224 -17.15 -7.65 -6.48
CA VAL A 224 -17.48 -7.40 -7.88
C VAL A 224 -18.02 -8.71 -8.45
N PRO A 225 -19.34 -8.82 -8.67
CA PRO A 225 -19.93 -10.05 -9.20
C PRO A 225 -19.39 -10.33 -10.60
N MET A 226 -19.33 -11.63 -10.94
CA MET A 226 -18.88 -12.06 -12.26
C MET A 226 -19.69 -11.34 -13.36
N THR A 227 -19.00 -10.50 -14.12
CA THR A 227 -19.57 -9.68 -15.20
C THR A 227 -18.99 -10.14 -16.51
N GLU A 228 -19.83 -10.71 -17.38
CA GLU A 228 -19.43 -11.18 -18.70
C GLU A 228 -19.83 -10.17 -19.78
N ARG A 229 -18.90 -9.84 -20.69
CA ARG A 229 -19.15 -9.00 -21.85
C ARG A 229 -18.15 -9.31 -22.97
N ASN A 230 -18.62 -9.47 -24.20
CA ASN A 230 -17.78 -9.71 -25.38
C ASN A 230 -16.83 -10.92 -25.24
N GLY A 231 -17.25 -11.98 -24.54
CA GLY A 231 -16.40 -13.15 -24.27
C GLY A 231 -15.29 -12.91 -23.26
N MET A 232 -15.35 -11.81 -22.50
CA MET A 232 -14.46 -11.49 -21.39
C MET A 232 -15.23 -11.49 -20.09
N THR A 233 -14.60 -11.95 -19.01
CA THR A 233 -15.21 -12.01 -17.69
C THR A 233 -14.39 -11.21 -16.70
N VAL A 234 -15.04 -10.36 -15.88
CA VAL A 234 -14.41 -9.61 -14.80
C VAL A 234 -15.08 -9.96 -13.49
N HIS A 235 -14.30 -10.23 -12.45
CA HIS A 235 -14.76 -10.42 -11.08
C HIS A 235 -13.71 -9.97 -10.08
N GLY A 236 -14.00 -9.98 -8.77
CA GLY A 236 -13.03 -9.66 -7.74
C GLY A 236 -13.60 -8.88 -6.56
N TYR A 237 -12.76 -8.04 -5.95
CA TYR A 237 -13.12 -7.20 -4.81
C TYR A 237 -12.59 -5.79 -5.00
N ILE A 238 -13.41 -4.78 -4.67
CA ILE A 238 -13.05 -3.36 -4.69
C ILE A 238 -13.44 -2.71 -3.37
N VAL A 239 -12.74 -1.65 -2.97
CA VAL A 239 -13.02 -0.96 -1.71
C VAL A 239 -14.20 0.01 -1.84
N LYS A 240 -14.95 0.25 -0.75
CA LYS A 240 -15.95 1.33 -0.70
C LYS A 240 -15.30 2.70 -0.92
N PRO A 241 -15.99 3.68 -1.55
CA PRO A 241 -15.41 4.97 -1.90
C PRO A 241 -14.75 5.75 -0.75
N HIS A 242 -15.32 5.66 0.47
CA HIS A 242 -14.78 6.34 1.64
C HIS A 242 -13.46 5.75 2.15
N ALA A 243 -13.15 4.48 1.83
CA ALA A 243 -11.96 3.77 2.25
C ALA A 243 -10.82 3.81 1.21
N GLY A 244 -10.85 4.76 0.28
CA GLY A 244 -9.78 4.96 -0.70
C GLY A 244 -8.44 5.34 -0.05
N ARG A 245 -7.33 4.96 -0.69
CA ARG A 245 -5.94 5.22 -0.23
C ARG A 245 -5.31 6.43 -0.95
N ALA A 246 -4.24 6.95 -0.36
CA ALA A 246 -3.48 8.06 -0.95
C ALA A 246 -2.68 7.66 -2.19
N ASN A 247 -2.42 6.37 -2.37
CA ASN A 247 -1.64 5.83 -3.48
C ASN A 247 -2.34 4.63 -4.14
N ARG A 248 -1.72 4.09 -5.19
CA ARG A 248 -2.22 3.00 -6.03
C ARG A 248 -1.63 1.63 -5.69
N SER A 249 -0.86 1.50 -4.62
CA SER A 249 -0.12 0.29 -4.27
C SER A 249 -1.02 -0.94 -3.99
N MET A 250 -2.27 -0.68 -3.58
CA MET A 250 -3.28 -1.71 -3.30
C MET A 250 -4.23 -1.96 -4.50
N GLN A 251 -3.79 -1.67 -5.72
CA GLN A 251 -4.50 -2.02 -6.95
C GLN A 251 -3.84 -3.25 -7.57
N HIS A 252 -4.46 -4.41 -7.44
CA HIS A 252 -3.96 -5.66 -7.98
C HIS A 252 -4.82 -6.12 -9.16
N PHE A 253 -4.20 -6.30 -10.32
CA PHE A 253 -4.89 -6.72 -11.54
C PHE A 253 -4.33 -8.06 -12.00
N PHE A 254 -5.24 -8.94 -12.40
CA PHE A 254 -4.91 -10.27 -12.89
C PHE A 254 -5.54 -10.48 -14.26
N VAL A 255 -4.80 -11.07 -15.18
CA VAL A 255 -5.25 -11.43 -16.52
C VAL A 255 -4.96 -12.90 -16.75
N ASN A 256 -6.01 -13.70 -16.95
CA ASN A 256 -5.92 -15.16 -17.08
C ASN A 256 -5.06 -15.79 -15.98
N GLY A 257 -5.31 -15.43 -14.71
CA GLY A 257 -4.58 -15.91 -13.55
C GLY A 257 -3.19 -15.30 -13.33
N ARG A 258 -2.71 -14.41 -14.21
CA ARG A 258 -1.39 -13.78 -14.12
C ARG A 258 -1.49 -12.37 -13.53
N TYR A 259 -0.71 -12.05 -12.51
CA TYR A 259 -0.58 -10.69 -12.00
C TYR A 259 0.04 -9.75 -13.04
N VAL A 260 -0.59 -8.61 -13.30
CA VAL A 260 -0.15 -7.62 -14.28
C VAL A 260 -0.24 -6.19 -13.76
N LYS A 261 0.67 -5.33 -14.20
CA LYS A 261 0.60 -3.87 -14.01
C LYS A 261 -0.05 -3.24 -15.24
N SER A 262 -1.38 -3.15 -15.26
CA SER A 262 -2.13 -2.63 -16.40
C SER A 262 -2.65 -1.21 -16.13
N ARG A 263 -2.07 -0.22 -16.82
CA ARG A 263 -2.56 1.17 -16.79
C ARG A 263 -4.00 1.30 -17.31
N LEU A 264 -4.38 0.43 -18.23
CA LEU A 264 -5.73 0.42 -18.81
C LEU A 264 -6.77 0.01 -17.77
N MET A 265 -6.55 -1.12 -17.06
CA MET A 265 -7.45 -1.60 -16.00
C MET A 265 -7.49 -0.62 -14.82
N GLN A 266 -6.33 -0.03 -14.48
CA GLN A 266 -6.21 1.02 -13.47
C GLN A 266 -7.10 2.23 -13.83
N ALA A 267 -6.98 2.76 -15.05
CA ALA A 267 -7.78 3.89 -15.51
C ALA A 267 -9.28 3.56 -15.53
N ALA A 268 -9.67 2.36 -15.95
CA ALA A 268 -11.06 1.90 -15.97
C ALA A 268 -11.64 1.82 -14.54
N MET A 269 -10.90 1.27 -13.58
CA MET A 269 -11.29 1.21 -12.18
C MET A 269 -11.42 2.62 -11.59
N GLU A 270 -10.44 3.50 -11.78
CA GLU A 270 -10.46 4.88 -11.27
C GLU A 270 -11.61 5.69 -11.88
N GLU A 271 -11.90 5.50 -13.18
CA GLU A 271 -13.04 6.14 -13.85
C GLU A 271 -14.39 5.70 -13.27
N ALA A 272 -14.53 4.43 -12.87
CA ALA A 272 -15.76 3.95 -12.22
C ALA A 272 -16.02 4.65 -10.87
N TYR A 273 -14.96 5.09 -10.18
CA TYR A 273 -15.04 5.82 -8.93
C TYR A 273 -15.14 7.34 -9.09
N ARG A 274 -15.11 7.86 -10.33
CA ARG A 274 -15.23 9.31 -10.57
C ARG A 274 -16.48 9.86 -9.87
N ASN A 275 -16.31 10.96 -9.14
CA ASN A 275 -17.34 11.62 -8.32
C ASN A 275 -17.84 10.82 -7.09
N ALA A 276 -17.35 9.61 -6.83
CA ALA A 276 -17.69 8.82 -5.66
C ALA A 276 -16.58 8.81 -4.60
N ILE A 277 -15.32 8.84 -5.03
CA ILE A 277 -14.16 8.85 -4.15
C ILE A 277 -13.69 10.27 -3.82
N ILE A 278 -13.13 10.47 -2.64
CA ILE A 278 -12.59 11.77 -2.21
C ILE A 278 -11.41 12.15 -3.11
N THR A 279 -11.35 13.41 -3.51
CA THR A 279 -10.26 13.95 -4.34
C THR A 279 -8.89 13.68 -3.69
N GLY A 280 -7.94 13.16 -4.48
CA GLY A 280 -6.61 12.77 -4.00
C GLY A 280 -6.54 11.39 -3.34
N LYS A 281 -7.64 10.64 -3.36
CA LYS A 281 -7.66 9.22 -2.98
C LYS A 281 -7.85 8.34 -4.20
N TYR A 282 -7.34 7.10 -4.11
CA TYR A 282 -7.44 6.09 -5.16
C TYR A 282 -8.18 4.87 -4.65
N PRO A 283 -8.99 4.21 -5.50
CA PRO A 283 -9.61 2.95 -5.14
C PRO A 283 -8.55 1.86 -4.94
N SER A 284 -8.85 0.90 -4.09
CA SER A 284 -8.04 -0.30 -3.87
C SER A 284 -8.86 -1.54 -4.20
N GLY A 285 -8.21 -2.63 -4.59
CA GLY A 285 -8.91 -3.87 -4.88
C GLY A 285 -8.07 -4.87 -5.65
N ALA A 286 -8.64 -6.07 -5.83
CA ALA A 286 -8.11 -7.13 -6.67
C ALA A 286 -9.16 -7.44 -7.74
N LEU A 287 -8.82 -7.24 -9.02
CA LEU A 287 -9.69 -7.50 -10.16
C LEU A 287 -9.07 -8.55 -11.07
N PHE A 288 -9.88 -9.51 -11.45
CA PHE A 288 -9.53 -10.63 -12.31
C PHE A 288 -10.26 -10.47 -13.63
N LEU A 289 -9.51 -10.51 -14.71
CA LEU A 289 -9.99 -10.43 -16.10
C LEU A 289 -9.62 -11.72 -16.81
N ASP A 290 -10.60 -12.49 -17.21
CA ASP A 290 -10.44 -13.66 -18.06
C ASP A 290 -10.89 -13.32 -19.47
N LEU A 291 -10.03 -13.62 -20.43
CA LEU A 291 -10.26 -13.36 -21.85
C LEU A 291 -9.58 -14.43 -22.71
N PRO A 292 -10.00 -14.60 -23.99
CA PRO A 292 -9.38 -15.53 -24.91
C PRO A 292 -7.87 -15.28 -25.03
N LEU A 293 -7.07 -16.34 -24.97
CA LEU A 293 -5.59 -16.25 -25.02
C LEU A 293 -5.09 -15.48 -26.24
N SER A 294 -5.78 -15.56 -27.38
CA SER A 294 -5.47 -14.84 -28.61
C SER A 294 -5.69 -13.32 -28.53
N ALA A 295 -6.38 -12.84 -27.50
CA ALA A 295 -6.69 -11.41 -27.30
C ALA A 295 -5.62 -10.68 -26.47
N VAL A 296 -4.63 -11.38 -25.91
CA VAL A 296 -3.58 -10.82 -25.06
C VAL A 296 -2.21 -11.39 -25.43
N ASP A 297 -1.23 -10.50 -25.60
CA ASP A 297 0.19 -10.87 -25.72
C ASP A 297 0.85 -10.69 -24.34
N VAL A 298 1.31 -11.78 -23.76
CA VAL A 298 2.00 -11.84 -22.46
C VAL A 298 3.54 -11.84 -22.59
N ASN A 299 4.06 -11.95 -23.81
CA ASN A 299 5.50 -11.99 -24.06
C ASN A 299 6.08 -10.60 -24.36
N VAL A 300 5.73 -9.60 -23.54
CA VAL A 300 6.13 -8.21 -23.73
C VAL A 300 7.34 -7.83 -22.86
N HIS A 301 7.41 -8.36 -21.63
CA HIS A 301 8.42 -8.01 -20.63
C HIS A 301 9.05 -9.28 -20.04
N PRO A 302 10.38 -9.32 -19.76
CA PRO A 302 11.04 -10.50 -19.16
C PRO A 302 10.35 -10.99 -17.88
N ALA A 303 9.97 -10.09 -16.98
CA ALA A 303 9.25 -10.42 -15.74
C ALA A 303 7.76 -10.72 -15.95
N LYS A 304 7.24 -10.64 -17.18
CA LYS A 304 5.84 -10.94 -17.56
C LYS A 304 4.78 -10.13 -16.76
N THR A 305 5.18 -8.98 -16.21
CA THR A 305 4.28 -8.09 -15.45
C THR A 305 3.50 -7.11 -16.31
N GLU A 306 3.84 -6.99 -17.58
CA GLU A 306 3.15 -6.16 -18.56
C GLU A 306 2.58 -7.02 -19.67
N VAL A 307 1.39 -6.68 -20.13
CA VAL A 307 0.69 -7.36 -21.22
C VAL A 307 0.22 -6.34 -22.25
N LYS A 308 0.13 -6.75 -23.50
CA LYS A 308 -0.50 -5.97 -24.57
C LYS A 308 -1.81 -6.61 -24.97
N PHE A 309 -2.84 -5.81 -25.04
CA PHE A 309 -4.15 -6.24 -25.48
C PHE A 309 -4.35 -5.95 -26.96
N SER A 310 -4.99 -6.86 -27.67
CA SER A 310 -5.35 -6.67 -29.09
C SER A 310 -6.34 -5.51 -29.28
N GLN A 311 -7.24 -5.30 -28.32
CA GLN A 311 -8.22 -4.23 -28.31
C GLN A 311 -8.39 -3.68 -26.89
N GLU A 312 -8.03 -2.42 -26.66
CA GLU A 312 -8.07 -1.80 -25.34
C GLU A 312 -9.48 -1.36 -24.91
N LYS A 313 -10.28 -0.83 -25.86
CA LYS A 313 -11.60 -0.27 -25.57
C LYS A 313 -12.58 -1.26 -24.94
N PRO A 314 -12.78 -2.50 -25.45
CA PRO A 314 -13.66 -3.47 -24.82
C PRO A 314 -13.22 -3.86 -23.40
N ILE A 315 -11.91 -3.91 -23.13
CA ILE A 315 -11.35 -4.22 -21.81
C ILE A 315 -11.64 -3.10 -20.83
N PHE A 316 -11.38 -1.85 -21.24
CA PHE A 316 -11.76 -0.69 -20.42
C PHE A 316 -13.25 -0.72 -20.06
N GLU A 317 -14.12 -0.95 -21.05
CA GLU A 317 -15.56 -0.97 -20.85
C GLU A 317 -16.03 -2.07 -19.88
N VAL A 318 -15.52 -3.31 -20.01
CA VAL A 318 -15.95 -4.40 -19.12
C VAL A 318 -15.49 -4.17 -17.68
N VAL A 319 -14.26 -3.70 -17.46
CA VAL A 319 -13.73 -3.39 -16.12
C VAL A 319 -14.50 -2.22 -15.51
N TYR A 320 -14.72 -1.14 -16.28
CA TYR A 320 -15.50 0.02 -15.85
C TYR A 320 -16.92 -0.37 -15.41
N ILE A 321 -17.62 -1.13 -16.24
CA ILE A 321 -19.00 -1.55 -15.97
C ILE A 321 -19.06 -2.48 -14.75
N ALA A 322 -18.15 -3.43 -14.63
CA ALA A 322 -18.10 -4.34 -13.49
C ALA A 322 -17.93 -3.57 -12.17
N CYS A 323 -16.98 -2.64 -12.12
CA CYS A 323 -16.76 -1.79 -10.94
C CYS A 323 -17.98 -0.88 -10.67
N LYS A 324 -18.54 -0.26 -11.70
CA LYS A 324 -19.69 0.65 -11.58
C LYS A 324 -20.93 -0.06 -11.04
N ASN A 325 -21.21 -1.26 -11.54
CA ASN A 325 -22.33 -2.08 -11.08
C ASN A 325 -22.15 -2.51 -9.61
N ALA A 326 -20.93 -2.93 -9.23
CA ALA A 326 -20.63 -3.29 -7.84
C ALA A 326 -20.83 -2.11 -6.88
N LEU A 327 -20.39 -0.91 -7.27
CA LEU A 327 -20.60 0.31 -6.49
C LEU A 327 -22.10 0.63 -6.36
N ALA A 328 -22.86 0.58 -7.46
CA ALA A 328 -24.28 0.88 -7.45
C ALA A 328 -25.09 -0.12 -6.61
N ALA A 329 -24.74 -1.41 -6.64
CA ALA A 329 -25.42 -2.44 -5.86
C ALA A 329 -25.22 -2.28 -4.33
N ASN A 330 -24.11 -1.62 -3.92
CA ASN A 330 -23.79 -1.36 -2.51
C ASN A 330 -24.13 0.07 -2.05
N ASP A 331 -24.68 0.89 -2.94
CA ASP A 331 -25.15 2.24 -2.60
C ASP A 331 -26.52 2.12 -1.94
N ASN A 332 -26.55 1.90 -0.62
CA ASN A 332 -27.75 1.88 0.22
C ASN A 332 -28.36 3.29 0.42
N MET A 333 -28.14 4.24 -0.48
CA MET A 333 -28.95 5.44 -0.49
C MET A 333 -30.38 5.05 -0.85
N PRO A 334 -31.39 5.40 -0.04
CA PRO A 334 -32.77 5.23 -0.44
C PRO A 334 -32.96 6.03 -1.73
N HIS A 335 -33.08 5.34 -2.84
CA HIS A 335 -33.55 5.96 -4.07
C HIS A 335 -34.92 6.52 -3.74
N LEU A 336 -35.04 7.84 -3.67
CA LEU A 336 -36.33 8.50 -3.81
C LEU A 336 -36.79 8.10 -5.22
N GLU A 337 -37.58 7.05 -5.26
CA GLU A 337 -38.36 6.75 -6.45
C GLU A 337 -39.17 8.02 -6.75
N HIS A 338 -38.76 8.79 -7.72
CA HIS A 338 -39.65 9.72 -8.37
C HIS A 338 -40.71 8.83 -9.02
N LYS A 339 -41.80 8.55 -8.26
CA LYS A 339 -43.05 8.18 -8.89
C LYS A 339 -43.33 9.31 -9.86
N GLU A 340 -43.09 9.09 -11.13
CA GLU A 340 -43.67 9.92 -12.17
C GLU A 340 -45.16 9.98 -11.83
N LYS A 341 -45.61 11.15 -11.37
CA LYS A 341 -47.02 11.42 -11.28
C LYS A 341 -47.54 11.24 -12.71
N GLU A 342 -48.33 10.20 -12.91
CA GLU A 342 -49.15 10.04 -14.13
C GLU A 342 -49.71 11.42 -14.45
N ALA A 343 -49.45 11.88 -15.65
CA ALA A 343 -49.94 13.16 -16.13
C ALA A 343 -51.49 13.13 -15.97
N PRO A 344 -52.09 14.15 -15.34
CA PRO A 344 -53.54 14.19 -15.18
C PRO A 344 -54.17 14.18 -16.59
N ALA A 345 -55.12 13.28 -16.77
CA ALA A 345 -55.92 13.15 -17.98
C ALA A 345 -56.45 14.55 -18.35
N LYS A 346 -56.34 14.89 -19.64
CA LYS A 346 -56.83 16.17 -20.20
C LYS A 346 -58.26 16.43 -19.74
N PRO A 347 -58.58 17.65 -19.21
CA PRO A 347 -59.95 18.02 -18.90
C PRO A 347 -60.76 18.14 -20.21
N ARG A 348 -61.97 17.57 -20.22
CA ARG A 348 -62.98 17.87 -21.21
C ARG A 348 -63.37 19.35 -21.07
N GLU A 349 -63.40 20.04 -22.18
CA GLU A 349 -64.01 21.38 -22.29
C GLU A 349 -65.50 21.31 -21.95
N ASP A 350 -65.89 21.99 -20.88
CA ASP A 350 -67.26 22.44 -20.69
C ASP A 350 -67.25 23.89 -20.20
N ASN A 351 -68.05 24.65 -20.88
CA ASN A 351 -68.19 26.10 -20.88
C ASN A 351 -68.64 26.73 -19.56
N LEU A 352 -68.21 28.02 -19.36
CA LEU A 352 -68.87 29.16 -18.71
C LEU A 352 -68.91 29.17 -17.17
N THR A 353 -68.42 30.16 -16.51
CA THR A 353 -68.79 31.54 -16.31
C THR A 353 -67.85 32.20 -15.31
N HIS A 354 -67.49 33.46 -15.57
CA HIS A 354 -66.75 34.35 -14.66
C HIS A 354 -67.56 34.65 -13.39
N GLU A 355 -66.97 34.35 -12.20
CA GLU A 355 -67.29 35.06 -10.94
C GLU A 355 -66.00 35.30 -10.15
N GLN A 356 -65.70 36.58 -9.97
CA GLN A 356 -64.61 37.06 -9.14
C GLN A 356 -64.91 36.80 -7.64
N GLN A 357 -64.17 35.93 -7.00
CA GLN A 357 -64.20 35.82 -5.53
C GLN A 357 -63.03 36.59 -4.92
N ARG A 358 -63.40 37.57 -4.08
CA ARG A 358 -62.51 38.43 -3.32
C ARG A 358 -61.79 37.62 -2.25
N PHE A 359 -60.48 37.80 -2.14
CA PHE A 359 -59.68 37.25 -1.04
C PHE A 359 -60.09 37.88 0.29
N ALA A 360 -60.53 37.06 1.26
CA ALA A 360 -60.75 37.44 2.63
C ALA A 360 -59.47 37.14 3.46
N ILE A 361 -58.95 38.16 4.14
CA ILE A 361 -57.80 38.08 5.02
C ILE A 361 -58.23 37.40 6.33
N PRO A 362 -57.65 36.29 6.80
CA PRO A 362 -57.99 35.70 8.11
C PRO A 362 -57.44 36.56 9.23
N LYS A 363 -58.25 36.76 10.30
CA LYS A 363 -57.88 37.44 11.55
C LYS A 363 -56.91 36.58 12.36
N PRO A 364 -56.01 37.21 13.19
CA PRO A 364 -55.09 36.47 14.07
C PRO A 364 -55.85 35.71 15.15
N VAL A 365 -55.45 34.45 15.40
CA VAL A 365 -55.98 33.62 16.47
C VAL A 365 -54.97 33.65 17.61
N ASP A 366 -55.46 34.01 18.83
CA ASP A 366 -54.70 34.03 20.08
C ASP A 366 -54.17 32.63 20.45
N PRO A 367 -52.94 32.51 20.98
CA PRO A 367 -52.38 31.23 21.35
C PRO A 367 -53.01 30.68 22.64
N LYS A 368 -53.61 29.47 22.55
CA LYS A 368 -54.03 28.73 23.74
C LYS A 368 -52.80 28.11 24.45
N PRO A 369 -52.83 28.05 25.78
CA PRO A 369 -51.69 27.54 26.55
C PRO A 369 -51.48 26.03 26.35
N PHE A 370 -50.24 25.65 26.25
CA PHE A 370 -49.75 24.27 26.14
C PHE A 370 -50.06 23.51 27.44
N VAL A 371 -50.85 22.44 27.35
CA VAL A 371 -51.04 21.48 28.43
C VAL A 371 -50.18 20.26 28.17
N THR A 372 -49.19 20.04 29.03
CA THR A 372 -48.36 18.83 29.00
C THR A 372 -49.17 17.62 29.46
N PRO A 373 -49.23 16.50 28.69
CA PRO A 373 -49.84 15.28 29.20
C PRO A 373 -48.88 14.56 30.16
N SER A 374 -49.35 14.39 31.41
CA SER A 374 -48.74 13.53 32.42
C SER A 374 -48.93 12.06 32.02
N VAL A 375 -47.81 11.38 31.70
CA VAL A 375 -47.79 9.94 31.44
C VAL A 375 -47.66 9.20 32.77
N LYS A 376 -48.72 8.47 33.18
CA LYS A 376 -48.65 7.50 34.27
C LYS A 376 -47.95 6.23 33.80
N PRO A 377 -47.04 5.63 34.57
CA PRO A 377 -46.42 4.37 34.18
C PRO A 377 -47.40 3.21 34.34
N THR A 378 -47.57 2.45 33.27
CA THR A 378 -48.27 1.17 33.25
C THR A 378 -47.29 0.04 33.62
N PRO A 379 -47.66 -0.93 34.46
CA PRO A 379 -46.77 -2.03 34.85
C PRO A 379 -46.55 -2.99 33.67
N ILE A 380 -45.28 -3.32 33.43
CA ILE A 380 -44.86 -4.30 32.43
C ILE A 380 -45.11 -5.70 32.96
N ALA A 381 -45.91 -6.51 32.25
CA ALA A 381 -46.08 -7.93 32.51
C ALA A 381 -44.82 -8.70 32.01
N PRO A 382 -44.42 -9.82 32.66
CA PRO A 382 -43.21 -10.52 32.30
C PRO A 382 -43.39 -11.28 30.95
N VAL A 383 -42.52 -10.98 29.99
CA VAL A 383 -42.39 -11.75 28.76
C VAL A 383 -41.59 -13.01 29.07
N LYS A 384 -42.14 -14.18 28.73
CA LYS A 384 -41.44 -15.45 28.76
C LYS A 384 -40.38 -15.44 27.66
N ASN A 385 -39.14 -15.61 28.06
CA ASN A 385 -38.03 -15.97 27.17
C ASN A 385 -38.18 -17.43 26.78
N ASP A 386 -38.43 -17.68 25.52
CA ASP A 386 -38.14 -18.94 24.85
C ASP A 386 -37.81 -18.61 23.39
N GLU A 387 -36.59 -18.18 23.16
CA GLU A 387 -35.87 -18.34 21.87
C GLU A 387 -34.37 -18.18 22.22
N GLU A 388 -33.69 -19.32 22.15
CA GLU A 388 -32.26 -19.45 22.35
C GLU A 388 -31.52 -18.66 21.25
N ALA A 389 -30.73 -17.67 21.66
CA ALA A 389 -29.72 -17.05 20.81
C ALA A 389 -28.61 -18.07 20.55
N PRO A 390 -28.10 -18.20 19.33
CA PRO A 390 -26.97 -19.10 19.07
C PRO A 390 -25.71 -18.62 19.78
N ASP A 391 -25.10 -19.54 20.49
CA ASP A 391 -23.93 -19.35 21.34
C ASP A 391 -22.73 -18.87 20.50
N LEU A 392 -22.10 -17.80 20.95
CA LEU A 392 -20.89 -17.21 20.34
C LEU A 392 -19.62 -18.09 20.53
N GLU A 393 -19.75 -19.24 21.20
CA GLU A 393 -18.62 -20.14 21.45
C GLU A 393 -18.29 -21.10 20.26
N ASP A 394 -19.16 -21.25 19.29
CA ASP A 394 -18.92 -22.10 18.12
C ASP A 394 -17.96 -21.51 17.06
N PHE A 395 -17.47 -20.29 17.26
CA PHE A 395 -16.48 -19.63 16.39
C PHE A 395 -15.05 -19.64 16.91
N LEU A 396 -14.79 -20.20 18.09
CA LEU A 396 -13.43 -20.45 18.57
C LEU A 396 -13.01 -21.85 18.10
N VAL A 397 -12.32 -21.88 16.97
CA VAL A 397 -11.59 -23.06 16.49
C VAL A 397 -10.72 -23.58 17.62
N SER A 398 -11.05 -24.78 18.09
CA SER A 398 -10.32 -25.55 19.10
C SER A 398 -8.83 -25.58 18.77
N ILE A 399 -8.03 -24.96 19.62
CA ILE A 399 -6.58 -25.18 19.67
C ILE A 399 -6.41 -26.61 20.18
N PRO A 400 -5.80 -27.54 19.42
CA PRO A 400 -5.55 -28.89 19.95
C PRO A 400 -4.58 -28.80 21.13
N PRO A 401 -4.76 -29.61 22.17
CA PRO A 401 -3.89 -29.59 23.33
C PRO A 401 -2.46 -29.93 22.94
N LYS A 402 -1.55 -29.17 23.51
CA LYS A 402 -0.10 -29.31 23.38
C LYS A 402 0.33 -30.77 23.62
N ALA A 403 0.69 -31.46 22.55
CA ALA A 403 1.21 -32.83 22.65
C ALA A 403 2.49 -32.80 23.49
N GLU A 404 2.50 -33.61 24.54
CA GLU A 404 3.67 -33.88 25.37
C GLU A 404 4.76 -34.48 24.49
N ARG A 405 5.97 -33.97 24.60
CA ARG A 405 7.16 -34.49 23.93
C ARG A 405 7.45 -35.88 24.43
N PRO A 406 7.59 -36.90 23.56
CA PRO A 406 8.17 -38.19 23.98
C PRO A 406 9.66 -37.98 24.28
N ARG A 407 10.08 -38.41 25.45
CA ARG A 407 11.48 -38.51 25.83
C ARG A 407 12.16 -39.63 25.05
N SER A 408 13.35 -39.31 24.52
CA SER A 408 14.47 -40.18 24.19
C SER A 408 14.23 -41.33 23.21
N ALA A 409 14.76 -41.15 21.99
CA ALA A 409 15.52 -42.21 21.33
C ALA A 409 16.82 -41.58 20.81
N SER A 410 17.85 -41.65 21.64
CA SER A 410 19.24 -41.55 21.24
C SER A 410 19.56 -42.84 20.46
N SER A 411 20.03 -42.66 19.24
CA SER A 411 21.15 -43.41 18.66
C SER A 411 21.06 -43.41 17.12
N TYR A 412 22.25 -43.35 16.56
CA TYR A 412 22.65 -43.48 15.16
C TYR A 412 22.67 -42.19 14.33
N LEU A 413 23.80 -41.47 14.49
CA LEU A 413 24.62 -41.04 13.37
C LEU A 413 26.00 -40.67 13.91
N SER A 414 26.96 -41.56 13.66
CA SER A 414 28.38 -41.37 13.94
C SER A 414 28.95 -40.34 12.98
N ALA A 415 29.53 -39.29 13.51
CA ALA A 415 30.33 -38.34 12.73
C ALA A 415 31.70 -38.94 12.36
N PRO A 416 32.27 -38.64 11.20
CA PRO A 416 33.63 -39.04 10.87
C PRO A 416 34.66 -38.24 11.67
N ARG A 417 35.67 -38.96 12.14
CA ARG A 417 36.86 -38.45 12.85
C ARG A 417 37.63 -37.46 11.97
N ILE A 418 37.81 -36.26 12.45
CA ILE A 418 38.81 -35.34 11.95
C ILE A 418 40.14 -35.61 12.67
N LEU A 419 41.19 -35.77 11.89
CA LEU A 419 42.56 -35.95 12.31
C LEU A 419 43.07 -34.73 13.11
N GLN A 420 43.76 -35.01 14.21
CA GLN A 420 44.43 -34.04 15.05
C GLN A 420 45.65 -33.48 14.30
N GLU A 421 45.76 -32.16 14.16
CA GLU A 421 47.01 -31.44 13.95
C GLU A 421 47.51 -30.85 15.27
N GLU A 422 48.81 -30.91 15.45
CA GLU A 422 49.57 -30.52 16.66
C GLU A 422 49.54 -29.02 16.93
N PRO A 423 49.73 -28.57 18.17
CA PRO A 423 49.60 -27.19 18.58
C PRO A 423 50.86 -26.36 18.28
N GLN A 424 50.69 -25.22 17.63
CA GLN A 424 51.73 -24.16 17.55
C GLN A 424 51.66 -23.24 18.76
N GLU A 425 52.81 -22.81 19.24
CA GLU A 425 53.08 -22.01 20.44
C GLU A 425 52.42 -20.63 20.46
N PRO A 426 52.09 -20.07 21.64
CA PRO A 426 51.37 -18.81 21.77
C PRO A 426 52.27 -17.59 21.64
N VAL A 427 51.81 -16.64 20.84
CA VAL A 427 52.35 -15.27 20.75
C VAL A 427 51.98 -14.50 22.02
N ARG A 428 53.00 -13.93 22.69
CA ARG A 428 52.92 -13.14 23.92
C ARG A 428 52.05 -11.90 23.73
N THR A 429 50.93 -11.83 24.44
CA THR A 429 50.13 -10.60 24.61
C THR A 429 50.58 -9.85 25.85
N ARG A 430 50.77 -8.56 25.69
CA ARG A 430 51.20 -7.59 26.69
C ARG A 430 50.19 -7.49 27.84
N MET A 431 50.68 -7.55 29.08
CA MET A 431 49.92 -7.38 30.32
C MET A 431 49.22 -6.01 30.37
N ALA A 432 47.94 -6.00 30.62
CA ALA A 432 47.20 -4.83 31.09
C ALA A 432 47.26 -4.78 32.62
N GLN A 433 47.41 -3.56 33.16
CA GLN A 433 47.49 -3.27 34.59
C GLN A 433 46.14 -3.48 35.29
N PRO A 434 46.12 -3.81 36.59
CA PRO A 434 44.90 -4.06 37.35
C PRO A 434 44.14 -2.77 37.67
N VAL A 435 42.83 -2.77 37.44
CA VAL A 435 41.91 -1.72 37.86
C VAL A 435 41.47 -2.03 39.30
N GLU A 436 41.53 -1.03 40.18
CA GLU A 436 41.08 -1.09 41.58
C GLU A 436 39.54 -1.27 41.67
N PRO A 437 39.02 -1.91 42.73
CA PRO A 437 37.58 -2.17 42.87
C PRO A 437 36.82 -0.90 43.29
N VAL A 438 35.79 -0.60 42.54
CA VAL A 438 34.81 0.46 42.87
C VAL A 438 33.92 -0.04 44.01
N THR A 439 33.89 0.70 45.11
CA THR A 439 33.04 0.48 46.28
C THR A 439 31.57 0.73 45.97
N GLU A 440 30.69 -0.16 46.43
CA GLU A 440 29.22 -0.02 46.40
C GLU A 440 28.75 1.20 47.20
N PRO A 441 27.76 1.96 46.72
CA PRO A 441 27.14 3.02 47.51
C PRO A 441 26.09 2.47 48.49
N THR A 442 26.21 2.84 49.74
CA THR A 442 25.32 2.63 50.86
C THR A 442 23.92 3.24 50.58
N PRO A 443 22.81 2.65 51.11
CA PRO A 443 21.45 3.14 50.85
C PRO A 443 21.20 4.44 51.64
N ALA A 444 20.68 5.45 50.95
CA ALA A 444 20.27 6.73 51.50
C ALA A 444 18.99 6.59 52.32
N VAL A 445 19.01 7.20 53.50
CA VAL A 445 17.96 7.35 54.49
C VAL A 445 16.83 8.20 53.89
N HIS A 446 15.57 7.70 53.96
CA HIS A 446 14.35 8.43 53.65
C HIS A 446 14.15 9.57 54.66
N THR A 447 14.14 10.81 54.20
CA THR A 447 13.52 11.94 54.86
C THR A 447 12.10 12.13 54.31
N PRO A 448 11.10 12.41 55.17
CA PRO A 448 9.72 12.57 54.78
C PRO A 448 9.50 13.90 54.02
N VAL A 449 8.79 13.83 52.92
CA VAL A 449 8.30 14.97 52.13
C VAL A 449 7.13 15.58 52.88
N PRO A 450 7.04 16.93 53.09
CA PRO A 450 5.85 17.57 53.66
C PRO A 450 4.67 17.58 52.68
N GLU A 451 3.48 17.38 53.23
CA GLU A 451 2.21 17.48 52.50
C GLU A 451 2.02 18.89 51.92
N PRO A 452 1.42 19.03 50.72
CA PRO A 452 1.09 20.34 50.16
C PRO A 452 -0.13 20.92 50.85
N GLU A 453 0.03 22.16 51.33
CA GLU A 453 -1.07 23.00 51.87
C GLU A 453 -2.09 23.36 50.78
N ASP A 454 -3.36 23.30 51.12
CA ASP A 454 -4.49 23.68 50.25
C ASP A 454 -4.42 25.17 49.87
N GLU A 455 -4.15 25.48 48.60
CA GLU A 455 -4.45 26.80 48.06
C GLU A 455 -5.91 26.90 47.59
N PRO A 456 -6.58 28.05 47.81
CA PRO A 456 -8.00 28.19 47.51
C PRO A 456 -8.28 28.27 46.02
N ILE A 457 -9.29 27.52 45.57
CA ILE A 457 -9.83 27.51 44.22
C ILE A 457 -10.33 28.91 43.83
N VAL A 458 -9.63 29.60 42.96
CA VAL A 458 -10.10 30.84 42.34
C VAL A 458 -11.12 30.49 41.25
N VAL A 459 -12.38 30.75 41.53
CA VAL A 459 -13.46 30.64 40.55
C VAL A 459 -13.32 31.78 39.55
N VAL A 460 -12.94 31.44 38.34
CA VAL A 460 -12.91 32.38 37.20
C VAL A 460 -14.33 32.53 36.66
N PRO A 461 -14.91 33.74 36.58
CA PRO A 461 -16.25 33.93 36.05
C PRO A 461 -16.26 33.61 34.53
N SER A 462 -17.29 32.85 34.10
CA SER A 462 -17.55 32.53 32.71
C SER A 462 -17.77 33.82 31.92
N VAL A 463 -16.85 34.07 30.97
CA VAL A 463 -16.99 35.17 30.02
C VAL A 463 -17.96 34.71 28.92
N SER A 464 -19.14 35.32 28.89
CA SER A 464 -20.09 35.21 27.80
C SER A 464 -19.45 35.73 26.51
N ALA A 465 -19.61 34.95 25.41
CA ALA A 465 -19.11 35.31 24.06
C ALA A 465 -19.67 36.68 23.62
N PRO A 466 -18.84 37.58 23.08
CA PRO A 466 -19.32 38.84 22.54
C PRO A 466 -20.03 38.62 21.20
N GLU A 467 -21.26 39.12 21.08
CA GLU A 467 -21.93 39.31 19.78
C GLU A 467 -21.09 40.25 18.90
N VAL A 468 -20.57 39.71 17.78
CA VAL A 468 -19.84 40.51 16.79
C VAL A 468 -20.85 41.24 15.93
N LYS A 469 -21.22 42.45 16.30
CA LYS A 469 -21.74 43.47 15.41
C LYS A 469 -20.54 44.31 14.95
N GLY A 470 -19.78 43.83 13.96
CA GLY A 470 -18.67 44.57 13.35
C GLY A 470 -19.09 45.18 12.04
N LYS A 471 -19.08 46.52 11.94
CA LYS A 471 -18.97 47.23 10.65
C LYS A 471 -17.71 46.76 9.92
N PRO A 472 -17.66 46.71 8.57
CA PRO A 472 -16.45 46.34 7.85
C PRO A 472 -15.30 47.26 8.27
N GLN A 473 -14.31 46.70 8.99
CA GLN A 473 -13.06 47.38 9.27
C GLN A 473 -12.30 47.53 7.95
N ILE A 474 -12.13 48.79 7.54
CA ILE A 474 -11.17 49.13 6.47
C ILE A 474 -9.78 48.86 7.07
N LEU A 475 -9.17 47.78 6.67
CA LEU A 475 -7.82 47.40 7.10
C LEU A 475 -6.82 48.45 6.61
N GLN A 476 -5.87 48.81 7.46
CA GLN A 476 -4.80 49.74 7.10
C GLN A 476 -3.89 49.12 6.01
N PRO A 477 -3.28 49.90 5.12
CA PRO A 477 -2.34 49.39 4.13
C PRO A 477 -1.18 48.66 4.81
N LEU A 478 -0.76 47.52 4.22
CA LEU A 478 0.47 46.85 4.59
C LEU A 478 1.68 47.78 4.52
N ASP A 479 2.71 47.56 5.36
CA ASP A 479 4.00 48.30 5.28
C ASP A 479 4.64 48.24 3.88
N THR A 480 4.27 47.21 3.09
CA THR A 480 4.69 46.98 1.70
C THR A 480 3.93 47.88 0.69
N GLY A 481 2.96 48.68 1.11
CA GLY A 481 2.09 49.44 0.22
C GLY A 481 1.08 48.62 -0.57
N VAL A 482 0.86 47.38 -0.16
CA VAL A 482 -0.08 46.41 -0.77
C VAL A 482 -1.33 46.32 0.09
N ARG A 483 -2.51 46.35 -0.54
CA ARG A 483 -3.81 46.21 0.10
C ARG A 483 -4.44 44.86 -0.26
N VAL A 484 -4.73 44.02 0.70
CA VAL A 484 -5.53 42.80 0.49
C VAL A 484 -6.99 43.21 0.29
N ILE A 485 -7.57 42.81 -0.85
CA ILE A 485 -8.97 43.07 -1.20
C ILE A 485 -9.87 41.97 -0.63
N GLY A 486 -9.42 40.72 -0.68
CA GLY A 486 -10.17 39.56 -0.20
C GLY A 486 -9.71 38.26 -0.80
N GLU A 487 -10.58 37.26 -0.68
CA GLU A 487 -10.34 35.89 -1.17
C GLU A 487 -11.33 35.53 -2.29
N CYS A 488 -10.84 34.88 -3.34
CA CYS A 488 -11.64 34.38 -4.46
C CYS A 488 -11.60 32.84 -4.50
N PHE A 489 -12.77 32.21 -4.64
CA PHE A 489 -12.96 30.75 -4.70
C PHE A 489 -12.35 29.99 -3.50
N GLN A 490 -12.17 30.67 -2.36
CA GLN A 490 -11.47 30.10 -1.19
C GLN A 490 -10.08 29.51 -1.53
N THR A 491 -9.47 29.99 -2.58
CA THR A 491 -8.20 29.49 -3.16
C THR A 491 -7.19 30.60 -3.42
N TYR A 492 -7.64 31.76 -3.91
CA TYR A 492 -6.76 32.83 -4.31
C TYR A 492 -6.96 34.10 -3.48
N ILE A 493 -5.86 34.64 -2.97
CA ILE A 493 -5.87 35.98 -2.36
C ILE A 493 -5.80 37.03 -3.48
N ILE A 494 -6.66 38.04 -3.40
CA ILE A 494 -6.67 39.19 -4.27
C ILE A 494 -6.09 40.34 -3.49
N ALA A 495 -4.99 40.92 -3.97
CA ALA A 495 -4.36 42.10 -3.43
C ALA A 495 -4.09 43.12 -4.54
N GLU A 496 -3.93 44.38 -4.20
CA GLU A 496 -3.56 45.44 -5.13
C GLU A 496 -2.44 46.30 -4.57
N ASP A 497 -1.62 46.80 -5.46
CA ASP A 497 -0.66 47.84 -5.19
C ASP A 497 -0.85 49.02 -6.19
N LYS A 498 0.03 50.01 -6.12
CA LYS A 498 0.02 51.19 -7.04
C LYS A 498 0.15 50.81 -8.52
N ASP A 499 0.75 49.65 -8.83
CA ASP A 499 1.12 49.23 -10.18
C ASP A 499 0.14 48.23 -10.79
N GLY A 500 -0.68 47.56 -9.97
CA GLY A 500 -1.63 46.57 -10.49
C GLY A 500 -2.29 45.64 -9.45
N LEU A 501 -2.86 44.59 -9.98
CA LEU A 501 -3.52 43.53 -9.22
C LEU A 501 -2.56 42.37 -8.99
N ILE A 502 -2.53 41.82 -7.77
CA ILE A 502 -1.74 40.66 -7.38
C ILE A 502 -2.70 39.55 -7.00
N LEU A 503 -2.55 38.39 -7.65
CA LEU A 503 -3.23 37.16 -7.31
C LEU A 503 -2.23 36.19 -6.67
N ILE A 504 -2.54 35.68 -5.48
CA ILE A 504 -1.69 34.74 -4.76
C ILE A 504 -2.45 33.44 -4.59
N ASP A 505 -1.86 32.31 -5.02
CA ASP A 505 -2.36 30.97 -4.70
C ASP A 505 -2.06 30.67 -3.23
N LYS A 506 -3.11 30.68 -2.40
CA LYS A 506 -3.04 30.50 -0.95
C LYS A 506 -2.39 29.17 -0.57
N HIS A 507 -2.73 28.08 -1.28
CA HIS A 507 -2.20 26.76 -1.02
C HIS A 507 -0.72 26.67 -1.40
N ALA A 508 -0.38 27.05 -2.63
CA ALA A 508 0.98 27.02 -3.14
C ALA A 508 1.95 27.90 -2.31
N ALA A 509 1.47 29.07 -1.89
CA ALA A 509 2.23 29.98 -1.05
C ALA A 509 2.49 29.41 0.35
N HIS A 510 1.45 28.89 1.01
CA HIS A 510 1.58 28.31 2.35
C HIS A 510 2.44 27.05 2.35
N GLU A 511 2.30 26.18 1.35
CA GLU A 511 3.15 25.01 1.15
C GLU A 511 4.63 25.39 1.07
N ARG A 512 4.96 26.44 0.28
CA ARG A 512 6.34 26.89 0.12
C ARG A 512 6.92 27.49 1.39
N ILE A 513 6.16 28.34 2.07
CA ILE A 513 6.56 28.93 3.35
C ILE A 513 6.83 27.84 4.37
N LEU A 514 5.93 26.84 4.47
CA LEU A 514 6.06 25.74 5.41
C LEU A 514 7.26 24.86 5.06
N PHE A 515 7.47 24.55 3.77
CA PHE A 515 8.64 23.80 3.32
C PHE A 515 9.96 24.51 3.68
N ASN A 516 10.07 25.82 3.38
CA ASN A 516 11.26 26.59 3.71
C ASN A 516 11.52 26.63 5.23
N LYS A 517 10.46 26.75 6.04
CA LYS A 517 10.54 26.72 7.49
C LYS A 517 11.03 25.36 8.00
N LEU A 518 10.40 24.27 7.59
CA LEU A 518 10.76 22.91 8.00
C LEU A 518 12.17 22.53 7.57
N ARG A 519 12.61 23.00 6.40
CA ARG A 519 13.99 22.76 5.91
C ARG A 519 15.05 23.51 6.72
N ALA A 520 14.72 24.67 7.27
CA ALA A 520 15.63 25.49 8.08
C ALA A 520 15.71 25.01 9.55
N GLU A 521 14.73 24.27 10.03
CA GLU A 521 14.68 23.77 11.41
C GLU A 521 15.59 22.52 11.55
N THR A 522 16.56 22.60 12.44
CA THR A 522 17.48 21.48 12.73
C THR A 522 16.78 20.38 13.54
N ASP A 523 15.78 20.76 14.34
CA ASP A 523 14.96 19.88 15.17
C ASP A 523 13.49 20.10 14.81
N MET A 524 12.87 19.08 14.22
CA MET A 524 11.48 19.15 13.75
C MET A 524 10.53 19.17 14.95
N PRO A 525 9.72 20.21 15.17
CA PRO A 525 8.76 20.22 16.27
C PRO A 525 7.74 19.09 16.10
N GLN A 526 7.61 18.28 17.17
CA GLN A 526 6.74 17.10 17.16
C GLN A 526 5.52 17.31 18.05
N GLN A 527 4.38 16.76 17.59
CA GLN A 527 3.15 16.64 18.36
C GLN A 527 2.94 15.18 18.77
N GLN A 528 2.83 14.91 20.05
CA GLN A 528 2.48 13.59 20.54
C GLN A 528 1.01 13.28 20.30
N LEU A 529 0.72 12.09 19.81
CA LEU A 529 -0.65 11.60 19.61
C LEU A 529 -1.17 11.01 20.93
N LEU A 530 -2.41 11.30 21.28
CA LEU A 530 -3.06 10.74 22.48
C LEU A 530 -3.11 9.21 22.42
N THR A 531 -3.35 8.66 21.24
CA THR A 531 -3.29 7.22 20.96
C THR A 531 -2.40 7.00 19.74
N PRO A 532 -1.53 5.98 19.75
CA PRO A 532 -0.75 5.64 18.57
C PRO A 532 -1.65 5.31 17.38
N VAL A 533 -1.34 5.85 16.22
CA VAL A 533 -2.02 5.50 14.97
C VAL A 533 -1.32 4.29 14.37
N ILE A 534 -2.07 3.21 14.15
CA ILE A 534 -1.55 2.03 13.48
C ILE A 534 -1.74 2.20 11.98
N VAL A 535 -0.62 2.21 11.26
CA VAL A 535 -0.56 2.32 9.80
C VAL A 535 -0.36 0.93 9.21
N GLU A 536 -1.32 0.44 8.43
CA GLU A 536 -1.19 -0.81 7.68
C GLU A 536 -0.69 -0.54 6.25
N LEU A 537 0.33 -1.27 5.83
CA LEU A 537 1.02 -1.14 4.54
C LEU A 537 1.04 -2.47 3.80
N THR A 538 1.33 -2.45 2.50
CA THR A 538 1.70 -3.67 1.76
C THR A 538 3.06 -4.19 2.22
N GLY A 539 3.41 -5.44 1.88
CA GLY A 539 4.75 -5.96 2.16
C GLY A 539 5.86 -5.11 1.53
N GLU A 540 5.65 -4.62 0.30
CA GLU A 540 6.60 -3.76 -0.40
C GLU A 540 6.71 -2.38 0.24
N GLU A 541 5.58 -1.75 0.59
CA GLU A 541 5.54 -0.47 1.29
C GLU A 541 6.17 -0.56 2.68
N ALA A 542 5.86 -1.60 3.45
CA ALA A 542 6.42 -1.83 4.78
C ALA A 542 7.94 -1.98 4.72
N ALA A 543 8.43 -2.72 3.73
CA ALA A 543 9.85 -2.86 3.47
C ALA A 543 10.52 -1.52 3.09
N ALA A 544 9.86 -0.71 2.28
CA ALA A 544 10.34 0.61 1.89
C ALA A 544 10.41 1.56 3.10
N VAL A 545 9.36 1.64 3.92
CA VAL A 545 9.33 2.44 5.16
C VAL A 545 10.41 1.97 6.13
N GLN A 546 10.55 0.66 6.35
CA GLN A 546 11.57 0.12 7.24
C GLN A 546 12.99 0.46 6.77
N SER A 547 13.23 0.52 5.45
CA SER A 547 14.53 0.89 4.89
C SER A 547 14.92 2.35 5.13
N GLN A 548 13.93 3.24 5.31
CA GLN A 548 14.07 4.67 5.49
C GLN A 548 13.55 5.15 6.86
N ILE A 549 13.42 4.26 7.83
CA ILE A 549 12.78 4.58 9.12
C ILE A 549 13.48 5.70 9.86
N GLU A 550 14.81 5.78 9.74
CA GLU A 550 15.62 6.85 10.36
C GLU A 550 15.40 8.21 9.67
N ASP A 551 15.28 8.22 8.34
CA ASP A 551 14.97 9.44 7.59
C ASP A 551 13.57 9.96 7.96
N ILE A 552 12.60 9.03 8.12
CA ILE A 552 11.22 9.35 8.55
C ILE A 552 11.21 9.89 10.00
N ARG A 553 12.04 9.35 10.89
CA ARG A 553 12.21 9.86 12.25
C ARG A 553 12.82 11.26 12.26
N GLN A 554 13.82 11.51 11.42
CA GLN A 554 14.41 12.85 11.25
C GLN A 554 13.38 13.86 10.71
N ALA A 555 12.41 13.41 9.89
CA ALA A 555 11.30 14.24 9.41
C ALA A 555 10.23 14.50 10.49
N GLY A 556 10.44 14.10 11.75
CA GLY A 556 9.59 14.42 12.89
C GLY A 556 8.51 13.39 13.23
N PHE A 557 8.64 12.13 12.77
CA PHE A 557 7.72 11.06 13.13
C PHE A 557 8.35 10.14 14.18
N ALA A 558 7.66 9.88 15.31
CA ALA A 558 8.01 8.74 16.15
C ALA A 558 7.26 7.51 15.64
N ILE A 559 7.94 6.71 14.86
CA ILE A 559 7.41 5.52 14.19
C ILE A 559 8.18 4.27 14.62
N ASP A 560 7.45 3.22 15.00
CA ASP A 560 7.99 1.93 15.40
C ASP A 560 7.31 0.81 14.61
N SER A 561 8.05 -0.25 14.31
CA SER A 561 7.49 -1.46 13.71
C SER A 561 6.57 -2.16 14.73
N PHE A 562 5.33 -2.41 14.36
CA PHE A 562 4.31 -3.07 15.19
C PHE A 562 3.97 -4.48 14.69
N GLY A 563 4.40 -4.83 13.49
CA GLY A 563 4.21 -6.14 12.84
C GLY A 563 4.89 -6.17 11.48
N GLU A 564 4.64 -7.23 10.71
CA GLU A 564 5.26 -7.42 9.39
C GLU A 564 4.89 -6.33 8.37
N LYS A 565 3.67 -5.80 8.49
CA LYS A 565 3.10 -4.81 7.57
C LYS A 565 2.56 -3.58 8.29
N SER A 566 2.73 -3.49 9.61
CA SER A 566 2.10 -2.47 10.44
C SER A 566 3.14 -1.66 11.17
N PHE A 567 2.92 -0.37 11.27
CA PHE A 567 3.75 0.57 12.03
C PHE A 567 2.89 1.36 13.01
N ALA A 568 3.40 1.55 14.23
CA ALA A 568 2.78 2.40 15.23
C ALA A 568 3.41 3.79 15.19
N VAL A 569 2.63 4.82 14.87
CA VAL A 569 3.06 6.22 14.89
C VAL A 569 2.59 6.85 16.19
N ARG A 570 3.53 7.31 17.02
CA ARG A 570 3.29 7.91 18.37
C ARG A 570 3.34 9.42 18.36
N SER A 571 4.20 10.00 17.52
CA SER A 571 4.24 11.44 17.29
C SER A 571 4.37 11.77 15.82
N VAL A 572 3.94 12.95 15.46
CA VAL A 572 3.97 13.49 14.10
C VAL A 572 4.53 14.91 14.11
N PRO A 573 5.00 15.44 12.98
CA PRO A 573 5.34 16.87 12.89
C PRO A 573 4.18 17.74 13.35
N ALA A 574 4.46 18.79 14.14
CA ALA A 574 3.44 19.63 14.81
C ALA A 574 2.42 20.28 13.86
N TYR A 575 2.74 20.36 12.59
CA TYR A 575 1.89 20.95 11.54
C TYR A 575 0.98 19.94 10.84
N LEU A 576 1.10 18.64 11.17
CA LEU A 576 0.34 17.57 10.53
C LEU A 576 -0.88 17.19 11.37
N ASP A 577 -2.06 17.11 10.73
CA ASP A 577 -3.26 16.64 11.38
C ASP A 577 -3.20 15.11 11.63
N SER A 578 -3.62 14.67 12.80
CA SER A 578 -3.65 13.23 13.17
C SER A 578 -4.46 12.38 12.18
N GLY A 579 -5.48 12.93 11.54
CA GLY A 579 -6.29 12.26 10.52
C GLY A 579 -5.55 12.00 9.21
N ASP A 580 -4.44 12.69 8.94
CA ASP A 580 -3.67 12.53 7.71
C ASP A 580 -2.49 11.55 7.82
N VAL A 581 -2.20 11.00 9.02
CA VAL A 581 -1.03 10.13 9.31
C VAL A 581 -0.94 8.93 8.37
N GLN A 582 -2.02 8.15 8.24
CA GLN A 582 -2.08 6.99 7.34
C GLN A 582 -1.74 7.38 5.90
N SER A 583 -2.32 8.49 5.43
CA SER A 583 -2.13 9.01 4.07
C SER A 583 -0.68 9.45 3.82
N VAL A 584 -0.07 10.12 4.80
CA VAL A 584 1.32 10.59 4.70
C VAL A 584 2.30 9.42 4.67
N ILE A 585 2.19 8.49 5.61
CA ILE A 585 3.10 7.33 5.65
C ILE A 585 2.97 6.47 4.38
N SER A 586 1.75 6.28 3.84
CA SER A 586 1.57 5.57 2.57
C SER A 586 2.20 6.29 1.38
N GLU A 587 2.12 7.63 1.33
CA GLU A 587 2.76 8.43 0.27
C GLU A 587 4.30 8.40 0.39
N LEU A 588 4.82 8.46 1.63
CA LEU A 588 6.25 8.30 1.90
C LEU A 588 6.75 6.92 1.47
N ALA A 589 5.98 5.86 1.73
CA ALA A 589 6.28 4.51 1.29
C ALA A 589 6.37 4.40 -0.24
N GLU A 590 5.41 4.99 -0.97
CA GLU A 590 5.42 5.01 -2.43
C GLU A 590 6.64 5.76 -2.99
N LYS A 591 6.95 6.93 -2.44
CA LYS A 591 8.16 7.67 -2.81
C LYS A 591 9.42 6.87 -2.52
N ALA A 592 9.49 6.21 -1.36
CA ALA A 592 10.60 5.35 -0.99
C ALA A 592 10.82 4.16 -1.95
N MET A 593 9.73 3.57 -2.47
CA MET A 593 9.82 2.50 -3.48
C MET A 593 10.37 3.01 -4.81
N ASN A 594 9.98 4.21 -5.21
CA ASN A 594 10.31 4.78 -6.51
C ASN A 594 11.63 5.57 -6.54
N SER A 595 12.15 5.98 -5.37
CA SER A 595 13.34 6.83 -5.31
C SER A 595 14.63 6.06 -5.55
N ARG A 596 15.40 6.51 -6.56
CA ARG A 596 16.81 6.16 -6.77
C ARG A 596 17.76 7.29 -6.28
N THR A 597 17.26 8.19 -5.43
CA THR A 597 17.88 9.47 -5.07
C THR A 597 18.86 9.34 -3.89
N THR A 598 19.75 10.34 -3.76
CA THR A 598 20.74 10.46 -2.69
C THR A 598 20.08 10.80 -1.34
N VAL A 599 20.77 10.57 -0.21
CA VAL A 599 20.20 10.78 1.15
C VAL A 599 19.70 12.22 1.39
N PRO A 600 20.41 13.30 0.99
CA PRO A 600 19.91 14.66 1.16
C PRO A 600 18.59 14.93 0.40
N ASP A 601 18.47 14.41 -0.83
CA ASP A 601 17.28 14.60 -1.63
C ASP A 601 16.07 13.87 -1.04
N ARG A 602 16.30 12.75 -0.31
CA ARG A 602 15.23 12.00 0.37
C ARG A 602 14.61 12.78 1.51
N LEU A 603 15.42 13.43 2.34
CA LEU A 603 14.91 14.25 3.44
C LEU A 603 14.10 15.45 2.91
N ASP A 604 14.57 16.09 1.84
CA ASP A 604 13.82 17.16 1.16
C ASP A 604 12.47 16.64 0.62
N ASP A 605 12.42 15.44 0.03
CA ASP A 605 11.18 14.80 -0.44
C ASP A 605 10.21 14.49 0.71
N LEU A 606 10.73 14.06 1.87
CA LEU A 606 9.94 13.81 3.08
C LEU A 606 9.35 15.12 3.63
N ILE A 607 10.20 16.14 3.81
CA ILE A 607 9.77 17.48 4.26
C ILE A 607 8.73 18.08 3.31
N HIS A 608 8.92 17.89 2.01
CA HIS A 608 7.97 18.31 1.00
C HIS A 608 6.59 17.65 1.15
N THR A 609 6.57 16.32 1.38
CA THR A 609 5.30 15.60 1.62
C THR A 609 4.59 16.13 2.87
N VAL A 610 5.33 16.36 3.95
CA VAL A 610 4.79 16.93 5.20
C VAL A 610 4.24 18.34 4.94
N ALA A 611 5.01 19.21 4.26
CA ALA A 611 4.59 20.57 3.96
C ALA A 611 3.32 20.62 3.11
N CYS A 612 3.22 19.77 2.09
CA CYS A 612 2.05 19.66 1.21
C CYS A 612 0.78 19.25 1.98
N LYS A 613 0.89 18.28 2.89
CA LYS A 613 -0.26 17.80 3.70
C LYS A 613 -0.65 18.77 4.82
N ALA A 614 0.33 19.47 5.39
CA ALA A 614 0.12 20.45 6.46
C ALA A 614 -0.32 21.83 5.94
N ALA A 615 -0.17 22.11 4.63
CA ALA A 615 -0.59 23.36 4.03
C ALA A 615 -2.10 23.57 4.10
N ILE A 616 -2.51 24.84 4.14
CA ILE A 616 -3.93 25.22 4.10
C ILE A 616 -4.55 24.67 2.83
N LYS A 617 -5.52 23.77 2.99
CA LYS A 617 -6.20 23.14 1.84
C LYS A 617 -7.08 24.17 1.13
N ALA A 618 -7.10 24.12 -0.20
CA ALA A 618 -8.05 24.90 -1.01
C ALA A 618 -9.49 24.61 -0.57
N GLY A 619 -10.35 25.66 -0.52
CA GLY A 619 -11.74 25.53 -0.08
C GLY A 619 -11.96 25.69 1.42
N LYS A 620 -10.93 25.89 2.27
CA LYS A 620 -11.12 26.29 3.67
C LYS A 620 -11.25 27.83 3.75
N PRO A 621 -12.28 28.35 4.45
CA PRO A 621 -12.40 29.79 4.67
C PRO A 621 -11.24 30.26 5.55
N THR A 622 -10.64 31.39 5.19
CA THR A 622 -9.50 31.98 5.90
C THR A 622 -9.90 33.40 6.36
N THR A 623 -9.50 33.79 7.55
CA THR A 623 -9.80 35.12 8.07
C THR A 623 -8.98 36.19 7.34
N MET A 624 -9.49 37.44 7.29
CA MET A 624 -8.77 38.56 6.64
C MET A 624 -7.39 38.78 7.25
N THR A 625 -7.24 38.56 8.56
CA THR A 625 -5.95 38.68 9.26
C THR A 625 -4.95 37.63 8.78
N GLU A 626 -5.37 36.38 8.60
CA GLU A 626 -4.53 35.31 8.07
C GLU A 626 -4.17 35.51 6.60
N LEU A 627 -5.13 36.02 5.79
CA LEU A 627 -4.87 36.38 4.39
C LEU A 627 -3.83 37.52 4.29
N GLN A 628 -3.89 38.47 5.19
CA GLN A 628 -2.96 39.59 5.25
C GLN A 628 -1.56 39.14 5.64
N ASP A 629 -1.43 38.33 6.71
CA ASP A 629 -0.16 37.74 7.17
C ASP A 629 0.48 36.88 6.06
N LEU A 630 -0.32 36.04 5.39
CA LEU A 630 0.17 35.22 4.29
C LEU A 630 0.64 36.09 3.10
N CYS A 631 -0.10 37.16 2.74
CA CYS A 631 0.26 38.10 1.69
C CYS A 631 1.58 38.79 2.00
N GLU A 632 1.77 39.29 3.23
CA GLU A 632 3.02 39.93 3.68
C GLU A 632 4.22 38.97 3.56
N ARG A 633 4.10 37.74 4.04
CA ARG A 633 5.18 36.74 3.96
C ARG A 633 5.55 36.41 2.52
N VAL A 634 4.55 36.27 1.63
CA VAL A 634 4.78 35.94 0.22
C VAL A 634 5.48 37.06 -0.50
N LEU A 635 5.15 38.32 -0.19
CA LEU A 635 5.70 39.49 -0.86
C LEU A 635 7.05 39.93 -0.27
N SER A 636 7.36 39.57 0.97
CA SER A 636 8.61 39.90 1.63
C SER A 636 9.75 38.91 1.36
N ASP A 637 9.45 37.68 0.91
CA ASP A 637 10.44 36.65 0.68
C ASP A 637 10.48 36.17 -0.78
N ASP A 638 11.55 36.52 -1.47
CA ASP A 638 11.80 36.13 -2.86
C ASP A 638 11.85 34.62 -3.07
N ASN A 639 12.14 33.84 -2.03
CA ASN A 639 12.18 32.36 -2.09
C ASN A 639 10.78 31.73 -2.13
N VAL A 640 9.71 32.52 -1.98
CA VAL A 640 8.31 32.06 -2.02
C VAL A 640 7.65 32.29 -3.38
N ARG A 641 8.39 32.66 -4.42
CA ARG A 641 7.83 32.93 -5.77
C ARG A 641 7.29 31.72 -6.49
N SER A 642 7.70 30.52 -6.12
CA SER A 642 7.19 29.26 -6.68
C SER A 642 7.01 28.22 -5.60
N CYS A 643 5.97 27.37 -5.69
CA CYS A 643 5.82 26.23 -4.80
C CYS A 643 6.93 25.19 -5.04
N PRO A 644 7.14 24.23 -4.13
CA PRO A 644 8.16 23.20 -4.32
C PRO A 644 7.99 22.39 -5.62
N HIS A 645 6.78 22.33 -6.18
CA HIS A 645 6.48 21.71 -7.48
C HIS A 645 6.76 22.59 -8.70
N GLY A 646 7.31 23.82 -8.50
CA GLY A 646 7.63 24.77 -9.57
C GLY A 646 6.45 25.60 -10.10
N ARG A 647 5.25 25.52 -9.49
CA ARG A 647 4.12 26.38 -9.86
C ARG A 647 4.32 27.78 -9.28
N PRO A 648 4.02 28.85 -10.03
CA PRO A 648 4.10 30.20 -9.48
C PRO A 648 3.10 30.36 -8.33
N THR A 649 3.55 30.95 -7.22
CA THR A 649 2.70 31.30 -6.08
C THR A 649 1.95 32.60 -6.29
N THR A 650 2.49 33.47 -7.11
CA THR A 650 1.95 34.83 -7.38
C THR A 650 1.85 35.10 -8.88
N VAL A 651 0.76 35.75 -9.28
CA VAL A 651 0.58 36.28 -10.62
C VAL A 651 0.23 37.78 -10.49
N ARG A 652 0.92 38.61 -11.22
CA ARG A 652 0.68 40.06 -11.24
C ARG A 652 0.06 40.48 -12.58
N LEU A 653 -1.01 41.27 -12.53
CA LEU A 653 -1.64 41.91 -13.67
C LEU A 653 -1.46 43.41 -13.52
N THR A 654 -0.68 44.01 -14.39
CA THR A 654 -0.47 45.46 -14.38
C THR A 654 -1.74 46.21 -14.76
N LYS A 655 -1.87 47.44 -14.30
CA LYS A 655 -3.00 48.30 -14.66
C LYS A 655 -3.13 48.42 -16.18
N TYR A 656 -2.00 48.51 -16.89
CA TYR A 656 -1.99 48.55 -18.35
C TYR A 656 -2.57 47.31 -19.00
N GLU A 657 -2.22 46.12 -18.51
CA GLU A 657 -2.78 44.85 -19.01
C GLU A 657 -4.28 44.77 -18.75
N LEU A 658 -4.74 45.16 -17.56
CA LEU A 658 -6.16 45.23 -17.24
C LEU A 658 -6.88 46.21 -18.17
N ASP A 659 -6.36 47.45 -18.36
CA ASP A 659 -6.95 48.45 -19.24
C ASP A 659 -6.99 47.94 -20.70
N LYS A 660 -5.98 47.20 -21.15
CA LYS A 660 -5.95 46.54 -22.46
C LYS A 660 -7.02 45.48 -22.59
N MET A 661 -7.22 44.63 -21.58
CA MET A 661 -8.28 43.60 -21.56
C MET A 661 -9.67 44.22 -21.69
N PHE A 662 -9.89 45.40 -21.06
CA PHE A 662 -11.14 46.16 -21.16
C PHE A 662 -11.21 47.09 -22.37
N LYS A 663 -10.23 47.03 -23.31
CA LYS A 663 -10.13 47.85 -24.51
C LYS A 663 -10.14 49.37 -24.19
N ARG A 664 -9.60 49.78 -23.03
CA ARG A 664 -9.48 51.17 -22.60
C ARG A 664 -8.22 51.85 -23.14
N VAL A 665 -7.24 51.07 -23.60
CA VAL A 665 -6.02 51.56 -24.25
C VAL A 665 -6.13 51.19 -25.71
N ASN A 666 -6.11 52.21 -26.59
CA ASN A 666 -6.01 51.98 -28.02
C ASN A 666 -4.65 51.36 -28.35
N GLN A 667 -4.65 50.41 -29.31
CA GLN A 667 -3.45 49.72 -29.80
C GLN A 667 -2.43 50.70 -30.35
#